data_92247f555f74cc30ceed2b40da50ee9e
#
_entry.id   92247f555f74cc30ceed2b40da50ee9e
#
_cell.length_a   1.000
_cell.length_b   1.000
_cell.length_c   1.000
_cell.angle_alpha   90.00
_cell.angle_beta   90.00
_cell.angle_gamma   90.00
#
_symmetry.space_group_name_H-M   'P 1'
#
loop_
_entity.id
_entity.type
_entity.pdbx_description
1 polymer ?
#
loop_
_entity_poly.entity_id
_entity_poly.type
_entity_poly.pdbx_seq_one_letter_code
_entity_poly.pdbx_strand_id
1 'polypeptide(L)'
;MRVMFLVVATVVCAISLAAQDIRLAVTVRIEVESASQPVAGATITINGVSTQTDGDGVAIVTVNPGQTEVTVSKDGFLSTTVSITVLPAQEQQFVIELSSRPTIAEEITVSATRIDVRLQDVPIRVEVLGREEIEEKIMMTPGDIVMMLNEMGGLRVQATSPSLGAASVRIQGMKGRYTRFLADGLPLFGQQVGGLGLLQIPPMDLGQVEVIKGVASALYGSGAMGGVVNLISRRPGDKPAYETLVNQSTRGATDIVPFISGSLTSHWRASLLGGAHFQQRNDVDHDGWADLAGYARGIIRPRLFWDGGNGRTAFITGSITAENREGGTVPGAVLPAIGVPYMEALDTRRYDLGGIGQFTIRGRYVVALRGAVALQRHQHRFGNVQEADRHSTLFGEASIQSSAGPHTWVAGFGADRDAYVPRDVPQFAYRYVTPGVFAQDDMVIKPWLSLSASGRVDFHNQYGTFLSPRFSALFRAQGWTSRMSVGQGFFAPTPLTEETEAAGLSRLQIPRALNPERGRSASFDLTRTVGPGSYTVTLFASQVRNPLHVEREIRYELANLSEPSVNAGVELLATLRPRPFSVTATYSYVRSRETIETGQRLDTPLTPRHSFGIVGMWEKEDVARIGLECYYTGWQRLEVNPYRLRSEPYVLIGALVERRFGHFRLFLNGENLTNVRQSKSDPLLRLSQGPDGRWTVDAWAPLDGRVVNGGVRLIF
;
A
#
# COMPACT_ATOMS: atom_id res chain seq x y z
N MET A 1 28.74 -56.49 -27.97
CA MET A 1 30.21 -56.43 -28.04
C MET A 1 30.67 -55.38 -27.07
N ARG A 2 30.92 -55.82 -25.85
CA ARG A 2 32.19 -55.86 -25.07
C ARG A 2 32.81 -54.43 -25.01
N VAL A 3 33.08 -53.81 -23.86
CA VAL A 3 33.86 -54.29 -22.70
C VAL A 3 33.48 -53.45 -21.47
N MET A 4 33.22 -54.14 -20.40
CA MET A 4 33.12 -53.73 -19.01
C MET A 4 34.52 -53.53 -18.41
N PHE A 5 34.80 -52.43 -17.73
CA PHE A 5 35.95 -52.31 -16.84
C PHE A 5 35.53 -51.99 -15.43
N LEU A 6 35.77 -52.94 -14.57
CA LEU A 6 35.67 -52.96 -13.13
C LEU A 6 36.96 -52.39 -12.55
N VAL A 7 36.87 -51.36 -11.69
CA VAL A 7 38.00 -50.98 -10.83
C VAL A 7 37.56 -51.13 -9.37
N VAL A 8 38.11 -52.13 -8.76
CA VAL A 8 38.07 -52.41 -7.34
C VAL A 8 39.09 -51.47 -6.66
N ALA A 9 38.63 -50.55 -5.81
CA ALA A 9 39.48 -49.79 -4.90
C ALA A 9 39.35 -50.33 -3.48
N THR A 10 40.43 -50.85 -2.99
CA THR A 10 40.63 -51.43 -1.68
C THR A 10 40.48 -50.35 -0.59
N VAL A 11 39.53 -50.56 0.34
CA VAL A 11 39.37 -49.73 1.54
C VAL A 11 40.36 -50.21 2.59
N VAL A 12 41.39 -49.43 2.85
CA VAL A 12 42.23 -49.54 4.05
C VAL A 12 41.51 -48.80 5.19
N CYS A 13 41.04 -49.57 6.15
CA CYS A 13 40.49 -49.06 7.40
C CYS A 13 41.64 -48.56 8.29
N ALA A 14 41.91 -47.25 8.27
CA ALA A 14 42.70 -46.60 9.32
C ALA A 14 41.73 -46.19 10.43
N ILE A 15 41.71 -46.93 11.52
CA ILE A 15 41.07 -46.53 12.78
C ILE A 15 41.88 -45.40 13.37
N SER A 16 41.53 -44.15 13.08
CA SER A 16 41.98 -43.03 13.89
C SER A 16 41.09 -42.98 15.12
N LEU A 17 41.65 -43.33 16.27
CA LEU A 17 41.13 -42.94 17.58
C LEU A 17 41.09 -41.40 17.61
N ALA A 18 39.99 -40.79 17.29
CA ALA A 18 39.70 -39.45 17.70
C ALA A 18 39.49 -39.47 19.21
N ALA A 19 40.49 -38.97 19.95
CA ALA A 19 40.30 -38.62 21.35
C ALA A 19 39.10 -37.64 21.39
N GLN A 20 37.94 -38.09 21.89
CA GLN A 20 36.89 -37.19 22.30
C GLN A 20 37.45 -36.36 23.42
N ASP A 21 37.81 -35.12 23.10
CA ASP A 21 38.00 -34.07 24.07
C ASP A 21 36.71 -33.91 24.84
N ILE A 22 36.59 -34.55 26.00
CA ILE A 22 35.51 -34.33 26.95
C ILE A 22 35.72 -32.91 27.47
N ARG A 23 35.21 -31.93 26.72
CA ARG A 23 35.13 -30.55 27.17
C ARG A 23 34.10 -30.52 28.28
N LEU A 24 34.56 -30.58 29.54
CA LEU A 24 33.71 -30.37 30.70
C LEU A 24 33.02 -29.02 30.54
N ALA A 25 31.70 -29.04 30.45
CA ALA A 25 30.91 -27.81 30.37
C ALA A 25 31.12 -26.99 31.65
N VAL A 26 31.29 -25.69 31.51
CA VAL A 26 31.59 -24.73 32.57
C VAL A 26 30.30 -23.95 32.90
N THR A 27 30.07 -23.77 34.18
CA THR A 27 29.00 -22.91 34.68
C THR A 27 29.41 -21.45 34.54
N VAL A 28 28.58 -20.67 33.83
CA VAL A 28 28.78 -19.24 33.59
C VAL A 28 27.62 -18.47 34.21
N ARG A 29 27.94 -17.42 34.95
CA ARG A 29 26.99 -16.47 35.51
C ARG A 29 26.85 -15.30 34.55
N ILE A 30 25.65 -15.04 34.07
CA ILE A 30 25.34 -13.93 33.19
C ILE A 30 24.40 -12.97 33.95
N GLU A 31 24.88 -11.74 34.12
CA GLU A 31 24.10 -10.63 34.69
C GLU A 31 23.63 -9.75 33.57
N VAL A 32 22.32 -9.43 33.57
CA VAL A 32 21.73 -8.53 32.62
C VAL A 32 21.30 -7.27 33.33
N GLU A 33 21.87 -6.14 32.90
CA GLU A 33 21.61 -4.81 33.47
C GLU A 33 21.12 -3.84 32.43
N SER A 34 20.43 -2.78 32.88
CA SER A 34 20.13 -1.59 32.08
C SER A 34 20.31 -0.35 32.95
N ALA A 35 21.16 0.57 32.52
CA ALA A 35 21.52 1.76 33.31
C ALA A 35 21.95 1.39 34.78
N SER A 36 22.72 0.34 34.94
CA SER A 36 23.17 -0.21 36.24
C SER A 36 22.06 -0.70 37.16
N GLN A 37 20.89 -1.04 36.59
CA GLN A 37 19.81 -1.69 37.32
C GLN A 37 19.62 -3.12 36.77
N PRO A 38 19.40 -4.13 37.64
CA PRO A 38 19.22 -5.52 37.20
C PRO A 38 17.93 -5.67 36.38
N VAL A 39 17.99 -6.48 35.31
CA VAL A 39 16.87 -6.74 34.41
C VAL A 39 16.35 -8.18 34.64
N ALA A 40 15.34 -8.32 35.50
CA ALA A 40 14.70 -9.61 35.79
C ALA A 40 13.85 -10.11 34.61
N GLY A 41 13.79 -11.45 34.39
CA GLY A 41 12.99 -12.08 33.33
C GLY A 41 13.46 -11.77 31.90
N ALA A 42 14.74 -11.41 31.71
CA ALA A 42 15.35 -11.32 30.39
C ALA A 42 15.64 -12.74 29.84
N THR A 43 15.30 -13.00 28.59
CA THR A 43 15.57 -14.28 27.92
C THR A 43 16.98 -14.28 27.38
N ILE A 44 17.81 -15.19 27.85
CA ILE A 44 19.17 -15.43 27.39
C ILE A 44 19.15 -16.66 26.49
N THR A 45 19.63 -16.54 25.27
CA THR A 45 19.72 -17.63 24.29
C THR A 45 21.22 -17.89 23.98
N ILE A 46 21.67 -19.12 24.21
CA ILE A 46 23.04 -19.58 23.94
C ILE A 46 22.95 -20.92 23.20
N ASN A 47 23.57 -21.02 22.03
CA ASN A 47 23.58 -22.24 21.22
C ASN A 47 22.17 -22.85 20.99
N GLY A 48 21.10 -21.99 20.89
CA GLY A 48 19.74 -22.43 20.70
C GLY A 48 18.99 -22.87 21.97
N VAL A 49 19.63 -22.82 23.15
CA VAL A 49 18.98 -23.05 24.44
C VAL A 49 18.68 -21.71 25.09
N SER A 50 17.43 -21.54 25.55
CA SER A 50 16.97 -20.31 26.20
C SER A 50 16.70 -20.51 27.68
N THR A 51 17.14 -19.55 28.50
CA THR A 51 16.84 -19.44 29.93
C THR A 51 16.42 -18.00 30.26
N GLN A 52 15.91 -17.76 31.48
CA GLN A 52 15.52 -16.41 31.92
C GLN A 52 16.30 -15.98 33.13
N THR A 53 16.55 -14.66 33.24
CA THR A 53 17.13 -14.07 34.45
C THR A 53 16.13 -14.08 35.61
N ASP A 54 16.66 -14.27 36.83
CA ASP A 54 15.91 -14.18 38.09
C ASP A 54 15.56 -12.73 38.49
N GLY A 55 15.06 -12.53 39.73
CA GLY A 55 14.70 -11.23 40.28
C GLY A 55 15.86 -10.24 40.38
N ASP A 56 17.09 -10.72 40.46
CA ASP A 56 18.30 -9.94 40.53
C ASP A 56 19.01 -9.75 39.19
N GLY A 57 18.30 -10.09 38.08
CA GLY A 57 18.86 -9.98 36.72
C GLY A 57 19.90 -11.01 36.35
N VAL A 58 20.00 -12.13 37.07
CA VAL A 58 21.04 -13.13 36.92
C VAL A 58 20.52 -14.43 36.33
N ALA A 59 21.25 -15.02 35.43
CA ALA A 59 21.04 -16.39 34.97
C ALA A 59 22.33 -17.19 35.04
N ILE A 60 22.20 -18.46 35.46
CA ILE A 60 23.31 -19.43 35.52
C ILE A 60 23.12 -20.40 34.37
N VAL A 61 24.11 -20.47 33.47
CA VAL A 61 24.05 -21.32 32.28
C VAL A 61 25.30 -22.19 32.18
N THR A 62 25.12 -23.40 31.66
CA THR A 62 26.24 -24.34 31.44
C THR A 62 26.62 -24.33 29.97
N VAL A 63 27.88 -23.94 29.66
CA VAL A 63 28.35 -23.70 28.29
C VAL A 63 29.69 -24.43 28.10
N ASN A 64 29.92 -24.92 26.89
CA ASN A 64 31.23 -25.48 26.54
C ASN A 64 32.31 -24.38 26.43
N PRO A 65 33.56 -24.65 26.89
CA PRO A 65 34.64 -23.71 26.72
C PRO A 65 34.87 -23.34 25.25
N GLY A 66 35.15 -22.06 25.01
CA GLY A 66 35.38 -21.52 23.67
C GLY A 66 34.61 -20.20 23.45
N GLN A 67 34.66 -19.69 22.23
CA GLN A 67 33.92 -18.49 21.84
C GLN A 67 32.46 -18.87 21.59
N THR A 68 31.54 -18.14 22.23
CA THR A 68 30.10 -18.41 22.17
C THR A 68 29.34 -17.11 22.07
N GLU A 69 28.31 -17.09 21.24
CA GLU A 69 27.39 -15.94 21.11
C GLU A 69 26.26 -16.08 22.13
N VAL A 70 26.03 -15.02 22.88
CA VAL A 70 24.92 -14.87 23.83
C VAL A 70 24.00 -13.80 23.33
N THR A 71 22.74 -14.18 23.04
CA THR A 71 21.68 -13.23 22.68
C THR A 71 20.78 -13.02 23.88
N VAL A 72 20.63 -11.77 24.29
CA VAL A 72 19.74 -11.37 25.40
C VAL A 72 18.60 -10.54 24.85
N SER A 73 17.37 -10.90 25.21
CA SER A 73 16.16 -10.18 24.80
C SER A 73 15.15 -10.06 25.94
N LYS A 74 14.44 -8.93 26.00
CA LYS A 74 13.33 -8.70 26.91
C LYS A 74 12.39 -7.64 26.33
N ASP A 75 11.09 -7.77 26.61
CA ASP A 75 10.12 -6.74 26.24
C ASP A 75 10.46 -5.40 26.92
N GLY A 76 10.47 -4.32 26.12
CA GLY A 76 10.86 -2.99 26.57
C GLY A 76 12.38 -2.70 26.41
N PHE A 77 13.17 -3.65 25.90
CA PHE A 77 14.63 -3.50 25.67
C PHE A 77 15.01 -3.86 24.24
N LEU A 78 16.15 -3.34 23.78
CA LEU A 78 16.77 -3.75 22.52
C LEU A 78 17.46 -5.10 22.72
N SER A 79 17.18 -6.08 21.87
CA SER A 79 17.90 -7.36 21.89
C SER A 79 19.38 -7.13 21.57
N THR A 80 20.26 -7.67 22.40
CA THR A 80 21.71 -7.52 22.28
C THR A 80 22.34 -8.89 22.10
N THR A 81 23.25 -9.04 21.12
CA THR A 81 24.07 -10.25 20.94
C THR A 81 25.51 -9.90 21.22
N VAL A 82 26.12 -10.61 22.17
CA VAL A 82 27.51 -10.42 22.60
C VAL A 82 28.25 -11.73 22.41
N SER A 83 29.47 -11.67 21.86
CA SER A 83 30.37 -12.81 21.78
C SER A 83 31.21 -12.87 23.05
N ILE A 84 31.10 -13.94 23.85
CA ILE A 84 31.84 -14.19 25.05
C ILE A 84 32.85 -15.33 24.83
N THR A 85 33.99 -15.29 25.54
CA THR A 85 34.98 -16.35 25.53
C THR A 85 34.97 -17.09 26.87
N VAL A 86 34.49 -18.33 26.88
CA VAL A 86 34.39 -19.17 28.07
C VAL A 86 35.70 -19.95 28.23
N LEU A 87 36.41 -19.73 29.33
CA LEU A 87 37.65 -20.41 29.65
C LEU A 87 37.38 -21.74 30.39
N PRO A 88 38.14 -22.82 30.17
CA PRO A 88 37.95 -24.08 30.84
C PRO A 88 38.27 -23.97 32.35
N ALA A 89 37.53 -24.69 33.18
CA ALA A 89 37.74 -24.89 34.62
C ALA A 89 37.73 -23.62 35.52
N GLN A 90 37.06 -22.54 35.09
CA GLN A 90 36.89 -21.34 35.91
C GLN A 90 35.40 -20.91 35.89
N GLU A 91 34.85 -20.58 37.08
CA GLU A 91 33.57 -19.89 37.16
C GLU A 91 33.74 -18.47 36.66
N GLN A 92 32.91 -18.06 35.69
CA GLN A 92 33.06 -16.77 35.02
C GLN A 92 31.73 -16.01 35.08
N GLN A 93 31.88 -14.69 35.24
CA GLN A 93 30.75 -13.77 35.27
C GLN A 93 30.87 -12.82 34.08
N PHE A 94 29.75 -12.66 33.35
CA PHE A 94 29.64 -11.72 32.25
C PHE A 94 28.45 -10.77 32.52
N VAL A 95 28.69 -9.49 32.42
CA VAL A 95 27.66 -8.46 32.51
C VAL A 95 27.27 -8.04 31.08
N ILE A 96 25.98 -8.14 30.75
CA ILE A 96 25.42 -7.75 29.46
C ILE A 96 24.48 -6.60 29.68
N GLU A 97 24.81 -5.44 29.13
CA GLU A 97 23.97 -4.25 29.24
C GLU A 97 22.90 -4.26 28.14
N LEU A 98 21.64 -4.24 28.55
CA LEU A 98 20.49 -4.01 27.69
C LEU A 98 20.14 -2.53 27.65
N SER A 99 20.13 -1.92 26.48
CA SER A 99 19.60 -0.59 26.29
C SER A 99 18.08 -0.64 26.37
N SER A 100 17.46 0.16 27.24
CA SER A 100 16.02 0.33 27.24
C SER A 100 15.57 0.85 25.86
N ARG A 101 14.48 0.28 25.34
CA ARG A 101 13.84 0.87 24.16
C ARG A 101 13.48 2.31 24.50
N PRO A 102 13.92 3.30 23.71
CA PRO A 102 13.37 4.64 23.85
C PRO A 102 11.85 4.55 23.73
N THR A 103 11.11 5.05 24.69
CA THR A 103 9.64 5.01 24.77
C THR A 103 8.99 5.91 23.72
N ILE A 104 9.61 6.16 22.59
CA ILE A 104 9.11 6.98 21.48
C ILE A 104 9.56 6.32 20.19
N ALA A 105 8.76 5.41 19.72
CA ALA A 105 8.39 5.03 18.37
C ALA A 105 7.94 3.57 18.43
N GLU A 106 6.68 3.33 18.13
CA GLU A 106 6.26 2.00 17.69
C GLU A 106 7.24 1.56 16.61
N GLU A 107 7.85 0.41 16.80
CA GLU A 107 8.79 -0.17 15.84
C GLU A 107 8.00 -0.59 14.61
N ILE A 108 7.87 0.32 13.65
CA ILE A 108 7.11 0.07 12.43
C ILE A 108 7.90 -0.91 11.58
N THR A 109 7.40 -2.14 11.49
CA THR A 109 7.91 -3.16 10.57
C THR A 109 7.20 -3.01 9.23
N VAL A 110 7.98 -3.01 8.15
CA VAL A 110 7.48 -2.88 6.78
C VAL A 110 7.55 -4.23 6.09
N SER A 111 6.43 -4.68 5.54
CA SER A 111 6.32 -5.95 4.82
C SER A 111 6.28 -5.77 3.28
N ALA A 112 6.09 -4.53 2.79
CA ALA A 112 6.09 -4.23 1.36
C ALA A 112 7.43 -4.50 0.65
N THR A 113 8.50 -4.79 1.36
CA THR A 113 9.81 -5.14 0.79
C THR A 113 10.04 -6.66 0.64
N ARG A 114 9.04 -7.48 0.97
CA ARG A 114 9.09 -8.95 1.02
C ARG A 114 9.98 -9.52 2.14
N ILE A 115 10.66 -8.69 2.85
CA ILE A 115 11.45 -8.99 4.04
C ILE A 115 10.89 -8.10 5.13
N ASP A 116 10.43 -8.69 6.24
CA ASP A 116 9.95 -7.91 7.38
C ASP A 116 11.14 -7.22 8.03
N VAL A 117 11.29 -5.94 7.77
CA VAL A 117 12.43 -5.11 8.22
C VAL A 117 11.90 -3.84 8.88
N ARG A 118 12.61 -3.31 9.85
CA ARG A 118 12.29 -2.02 10.45
C ARG A 118 12.31 -0.93 9.40
N LEU A 119 11.33 -0.05 9.41
CA LEU A 119 11.21 1.07 8.45
C LEU A 119 12.51 1.88 8.30
N GLN A 120 13.21 2.10 9.41
CA GLN A 120 14.48 2.84 9.41
C GLN A 120 15.62 2.11 8.68
N ASP A 121 15.58 0.78 8.59
CA ASP A 121 16.67 -0.07 8.05
C ASP A 121 16.47 -0.40 6.57
N VAL A 122 15.31 -0.03 6.01
CA VAL A 122 14.98 -0.28 4.59
C VAL A 122 15.73 0.69 3.69
N PRO A 123 16.55 0.21 2.71
CA PRO A 123 17.21 1.08 1.74
C PRO A 123 16.25 1.77 0.76
N ILE A 124 15.05 1.24 0.60
CA ILE A 124 13.96 1.81 -0.19
C ILE A 124 13.12 2.72 0.71
N ARG A 125 12.73 3.91 0.22
CA ARG A 125 11.79 4.73 0.96
C ARG A 125 10.40 4.10 0.95
N VAL A 126 9.88 3.81 2.12
CA VAL A 126 8.49 3.43 2.37
C VAL A 126 7.87 4.50 3.26
N GLU A 127 6.74 5.04 2.86
CA GLU A 127 5.89 5.85 3.74
C GLU A 127 4.88 4.94 4.40
N VAL A 128 4.65 5.14 5.69
CA VAL A 128 3.74 4.33 6.48
C VAL A 128 2.74 5.25 7.17
N LEU A 129 1.46 4.98 6.94
CA LEU A 129 0.37 5.53 7.72
C LEU A 129 0.05 4.52 8.82
N GLY A 130 0.26 4.90 10.07
CA GLY A 130 0.07 4.04 11.22
C GLY A 130 -1.38 3.96 11.69
N ARG A 131 -1.65 3.08 12.67
CA ARG A 131 -3.01 2.86 13.17
C ARG A 131 -3.65 4.12 13.76
N GLU A 132 -2.90 4.96 14.47
CA GLU A 132 -3.41 6.21 15.05
C GLU A 132 -3.97 7.15 13.97
N GLU A 133 -3.22 7.33 12.87
CA GLU A 133 -3.63 8.16 11.74
C GLU A 133 -4.81 7.54 10.99
N ILE A 134 -4.82 6.19 10.83
CA ILE A 134 -5.96 5.47 10.23
C ILE A 134 -7.23 5.68 11.08
N GLU A 135 -7.13 5.64 12.41
CA GLU A 135 -8.29 5.85 13.31
C GLU A 135 -8.94 7.22 13.19
N GLU A 136 -8.17 8.24 12.87
CA GLU A 136 -8.67 9.56 12.54
C GLU A 136 -9.47 9.52 11.23
N LYS A 137 -8.89 8.92 10.17
CA LYS A 137 -9.47 8.89 8.84
C LYS A 137 -10.72 8.00 8.74
N ILE A 138 -10.82 6.96 9.57
CA ILE A 138 -12.03 6.14 9.69
C ILE A 138 -13.27 6.98 10.05
N MET A 139 -13.12 8.03 10.86
CA MET A 139 -14.23 8.90 11.27
C MET A 139 -14.61 9.90 10.17
N MET A 140 -13.68 10.25 9.31
CA MET A 140 -13.90 11.16 8.20
C MET A 140 -14.59 10.44 7.04
N THR A 141 -14.03 9.31 6.61
CA THR A 141 -14.56 8.51 5.48
C THR A 141 -14.60 7.02 5.86
N PRO A 142 -15.64 6.56 6.58
CA PRO A 142 -15.73 5.17 7.03
C PRO A 142 -15.87 4.14 5.91
N GLY A 143 -16.34 4.58 4.75
CA GLY A 143 -16.68 3.72 3.62
C GLY A 143 -15.51 3.30 2.75
N ASP A 144 -14.43 4.09 2.68
CA ASP A 144 -13.34 3.82 1.75
C ASP A 144 -11.99 4.45 2.18
N ILE A 145 -10.93 4.11 1.42
CA ILE A 145 -9.56 4.55 1.70
C ILE A 145 -9.11 5.75 0.86
N VAL A 146 -9.96 6.31 0.01
CA VAL A 146 -9.59 7.32 -0.98
C VAL A 146 -9.04 8.58 -0.33
N MET A 147 -9.75 9.10 0.67
CA MET A 147 -9.32 10.30 1.39
C MET A 147 -7.97 10.09 2.11
N MET A 148 -7.81 8.96 2.79
CA MET A 148 -6.59 8.57 3.48
C MET A 148 -5.36 8.60 2.54
N LEU A 149 -5.52 8.09 1.32
CA LEU A 149 -4.45 8.11 0.32
C LEU A 149 -4.18 9.50 -0.24
N ASN A 150 -5.22 10.34 -0.36
CA ASN A 150 -5.07 11.70 -0.89
C ASN A 150 -4.29 12.64 0.05
N GLU A 151 -4.22 12.33 1.33
CA GLU A 151 -3.51 13.12 2.33
C GLU A 151 -2.02 12.76 2.45
N MET A 152 -1.62 11.61 1.92
CA MET A 152 -0.21 11.23 1.89
C MET A 152 0.56 12.09 0.88
N GLY A 153 1.70 12.62 1.31
CA GLY A 153 2.54 13.48 0.45
C GLY A 153 2.89 12.81 -0.88
N GLY A 154 2.81 13.56 -2.00
CA GLY A 154 3.11 13.04 -3.34
C GLY A 154 2.11 12.03 -3.92
N LEU A 155 1.06 11.68 -3.19
CA LEU A 155 -0.09 10.96 -3.69
C LEU A 155 -1.20 11.96 -4.04
N ARG A 156 -1.96 11.64 -5.06
CA ARG A 156 -3.16 12.36 -5.44
C ARG A 156 -4.24 11.39 -5.87
N VAL A 157 -5.39 11.50 -5.26
CA VAL A 157 -6.58 10.80 -5.74
C VAL A 157 -7.29 11.70 -6.73
N GLN A 158 -7.42 11.23 -7.96
CA GLN A 158 -8.07 11.92 -9.07
C GLN A 158 -9.40 11.25 -9.39
N ALA A 159 -10.49 12.02 -9.37
CA ALA A 159 -11.77 11.53 -9.86
C ALA A 159 -11.67 11.23 -11.36
N THR A 160 -12.03 10.00 -11.75
CA THR A 160 -11.93 9.51 -13.14
C THR A 160 -13.28 9.41 -13.81
N SER A 161 -14.35 9.08 -13.09
CA SER A 161 -15.74 9.12 -13.53
C SER A 161 -16.56 10.01 -12.59
N PRO A 162 -16.81 11.27 -12.95
CA PRO A 162 -17.63 12.15 -12.13
C PRO A 162 -19.03 11.60 -11.85
N SER A 163 -19.66 10.97 -12.86
CA SER A 163 -21.00 10.42 -12.74
C SER A 163 -21.14 9.30 -11.73
N LEU A 164 -20.10 8.46 -11.59
CA LEU A 164 -20.09 7.33 -10.66
C LEU A 164 -19.13 7.55 -9.47
N GLY A 165 -18.37 8.64 -9.46
CA GLY A 165 -17.42 8.95 -8.41
C GLY A 165 -16.17 8.07 -8.39
N ALA A 166 -15.86 7.34 -9.47
CA ALA A 166 -14.64 6.56 -9.57
C ALA A 166 -13.39 7.43 -9.43
N ALA A 167 -12.34 6.88 -8.83
CA ALA A 167 -11.11 7.60 -8.55
C ALA A 167 -9.87 6.73 -8.75
N SER A 168 -8.75 7.32 -9.16
CA SER A 168 -7.46 6.65 -9.27
C SER A 168 -6.39 7.35 -8.42
N VAL A 169 -5.38 6.58 -7.97
CA VAL A 169 -4.28 7.11 -7.16
C VAL A 169 -3.07 7.34 -8.03
N ARG A 170 -2.70 8.59 -8.20
CA ARG A 170 -1.49 9.02 -8.91
C ARG A 170 -0.36 9.23 -7.92
N ILE A 171 0.79 8.65 -8.18
CA ILE A 171 2.00 8.80 -7.37
C ILE A 171 3.02 9.63 -8.16
N GLN A 172 3.44 10.77 -7.60
CA GLN A 172 4.47 11.65 -8.20
C GLN A 172 4.14 12.05 -9.65
N GLY A 173 2.85 12.25 -9.95
CA GLY A 173 2.36 12.64 -11.28
C GLY A 173 2.22 11.48 -12.28
N MET A 174 2.56 10.25 -11.91
CA MET A 174 2.32 9.07 -12.73
C MET A 174 0.85 8.65 -12.66
N LYS A 175 0.25 8.26 -13.81
CA LYS A 175 -1.15 7.82 -13.92
C LYS A 175 -1.42 6.60 -13.03
N GLY A 176 -2.65 6.46 -12.53
CA GLY A 176 -3.04 5.45 -11.53
C GLY A 176 -2.81 4.00 -11.96
N ARG A 177 -2.87 3.69 -13.26
CA ARG A 177 -2.58 2.34 -13.79
C ARG A 177 -1.16 1.84 -13.49
N TYR A 178 -0.23 2.72 -13.14
CA TYR A 178 1.14 2.35 -12.76
C TYR A 178 1.31 2.09 -11.26
N THR A 179 0.23 2.19 -10.48
CA THR A 179 0.22 1.93 -9.05
C THR A 179 -0.37 0.55 -8.77
N ARG A 180 0.41 -0.33 -8.16
CA ARG A 180 -0.05 -1.66 -7.76
C ARG A 180 -0.61 -1.64 -6.35
N PHE A 181 -1.84 -2.12 -6.18
CA PHE A 181 -2.50 -2.25 -4.88
C PHE A 181 -2.38 -3.67 -4.35
N LEU A 182 -2.02 -3.77 -3.07
CA LEU A 182 -1.88 -5.02 -2.35
C LEU A 182 -2.70 -4.99 -1.05
N ALA A 183 -3.14 -6.16 -0.59
CA ALA A 183 -3.64 -6.39 0.76
C ALA A 183 -2.77 -7.46 1.41
N ASP A 184 -2.11 -7.14 2.51
CA ASP A 184 -1.16 -8.03 3.20
C ASP A 184 -0.11 -8.62 2.24
N GLY A 185 0.34 -7.85 1.26
CA GLY A 185 1.30 -8.29 0.24
C GLY A 185 0.73 -9.14 -0.90
N LEU A 186 -0.59 -9.37 -0.95
CA LEU A 186 -1.30 -10.08 -2.01
C LEU A 186 -1.95 -9.09 -2.99
N PRO A 187 -1.88 -9.29 -4.31
CA PRO A 187 -2.50 -8.41 -5.31
C PRO A 187 -4.02 -8.31 -5.14
N LEU A 188 -4.59 -7.08 -5.24
CA LEU A 188 -6.01 -6.82 -5.09
C LEU A 188 -6.79 -6.80 -6.42
N PHE A 189 -6.29 -6.08 -7.44
CA PHE A 189 -7.08 -5.73 -8.63
C PHE A 189 -6.52 -6.22 -9.96
N GLY A 190 -5.46 -7.04 -9.95
CA GLY A 190 -4.77 -7.40 -11.18
C GLY A 190 -4.16 -6.15 -11.86
N GLN A 191 -4.35 -6.03 -13.18
CA GLN A 191 -3.90 -4.89 -13.98
C GLN A 191 -5.03 -3.88 -14.30
N GLN A 192 -6.21 -4.07 -13.74
CA GLN A 192 -7.30 -3.12 -13.86
C GLN A 192 -6.95 -1.83 -13.12
N VAL A 193 -7.28 -0.68 -13.69
CA VAL A 193 -7.24 0.59 -12.97
C VAL A 193 -8.30 0.52 -11.88
N GLY A 194 -7.90 0.44 -10.63
CA GLY A 194 -8.77 0.15 -9.50
C GLY A 194 -9.77 1.25 -9.11
N GLY A 195 -10.24 2.07 -10.09
CA GLY A 195 -10.99 3.29 -9.86
C GLY A 195 -12.19 3.15 -8.91
N LEU A 196 -13.06 2.19 -9.16
CA LEU A 196 -14.18 1.90 -8.27
C LEU A 196 -13.80 0.97 -7.12
N GLY A 197 -12.83 0.09 -7.33
CA GLY A 197 -12.37 -0.85 -6.32
C GLY A 197 -11.81 -0.19 -5.07
N LEU A 198 -11.15 0.96 -5.18
CA LEU A 198 -10.64 1.73 -4.04
C LEU A 198 -11.75 2.28 -3.14
N LEU A 199 -12.88 2.64 -3.73
CA LEU A 199 -14.07 3.09 -3.01
C LEU A 199 -14.74 1.96 -2.22
N GLN A 200 -14.38 0.69 -2.47
CA GLN A 200 -14.99 -0.49 -1.88
C GLN A 200 -14.17 -1.08 -0.71
N ILE A 201 -13.20 -0.35 -0.17
CA ILE A 201 -12.32 -0.84 0.91
C ILE A 201 -12.54 0.01 2.17
N PRO A 202 -13.40 -0.42 3.11
CA PRO A 202 -13.50 0.23 4.41
C PRO A 202 -12.19 0.11 5.20
N PRO A 203 -11.70 1.19 5.84
CA PRO A 203 -10.39 1.18 6.52
C PRO A 203 -10.41 0.59 7.93
N MET A 204 -11.56 0.20 8.49
CA MET A 204 -11.72 -0.20 9.89
C MET A 204 -10.79 -1.36 10.31
N ASP A 205 -10.55 -2.31 9.42
CA ASP A 205 -9.71 -3.49 9.65
C ASP A 205 -8.25 -3.33 9.23
N LEU A 206 -7.82 -2.09 8.90
CA LEU A 206 -6.44 -1.80 8.58
C LEU A 206 -5.63 -1.51 9.84
N GLY A 207 -4.43 -2.08 9.92
CA GLY A 207 -3.41 -1.80 10.93
C GLY A 207 -2.45 -0.71 10.47
N GLN A 208 -2.04 -0.76 9.20
CA GLN A 208 -1.19 0.27 8.56
C GLN A 208 -1.38 0.28 7.04
N VAL A 209 -0.97 1.39 6.41
CA VAL A 209 -0.85 1.50 4.96
C VAL A 209 0.59 1.81 4.62
N GLU A 210 1.21 0.99 3.77
CA GLU A 210 2.59 1.14 3.30
C GLU A 210 2.59 1.62 1.86
N VAL A 211 3.35 2.66 1.56
CA VAL A 211 3.48 3.20 0.21
C VAL A 211 4.94 3.23 -0.22
N ILE A 212 5.27 2.47 -1.26
CA ILE A 212 6.54 2.58 -1.98
C ILE A 212 6.33 3.50 -3.17
N LYS A 213 7.08 4.60 -3.25
CA LYS A 213 7.04 5.53 -4.39
C LYS A 213 8.13 5.21 -5.41
N GLY A 214 7.81 5.40 -6.68
CA GLY A 214 8.68 5.05 -7.80
C GLY A 214 8.66 3.55 -8.14
N VAL A 215 9.52 3.15 -9.09
CA VAL A 215 9.49 1.79 -9.64
C VAL A 215 9.75 0.72 -8.58
N ALA A 216 8.80 -0.18 -8.39
CA ALA A 216 8.89 -1.36 -7.50
C ALA A 216 8.73 -2.70 -8.26
N SER A 217 8.82 -2.67 -9.59
CA SER A 217 8.62 -3.84 -10.47
C SER A 217 9.61 -4.97 -10.22
N ALA A 218 10.80 -4.69 -9.67
CA ALA A 218 11.77 -5.70 -9.29
C ALA A 218 11.23 -6.74 -8.29
N LEU A 219 10.26 -6.36 -7.46
CA LEU A 219 9.60 -7.29 -6.53
C LEU A 219 8.20 -7.68 -6.98
N TYR A 220 7.47 -6.75 -7.59
CA TYR A 220 6.03 -6.88 -7.82
C TYR A 220 5.63 -7.05 -9.29
N GLY A 221 6.59 -7.03 -10.22
CA GLY A 221 6.34 -7.23 -11.65
C GLY A 221 5.58 -6.10 -12.32
N SER A 222 4.75 -6.44 -13.30
CA SER A 222 3.95 -5.49 -14.06
C SER A 222 3.03 -4.66 -13.19
N GLY A 223 2.81 -3.39 -13.57
CA GLY A 223 1.89 -2.48 -12.87
C GLY A 223 2.48 -1.76 -11.65
N ALA A 224 3.71 -2.07 -11.24
CA ALA A 224 4.39 -1.39 -10.12
C ALA A 224 5.45 -0.37 -10.60
N MET A 225 5.18 0.35 -11.69
CA MET A 225 6.08 1.37 -12.24
C MET A 225 6.00 2.70 -11.50
N GLY A 226 4.82 3.08 -11.02
CA GLY A 226 4.59 4.32 -10.25
C GLY A 226 4.79 4.12 -8.77
N GLY A 227 4.54 2.92 -8.29
CA GLY A 227 4.67 2.56 -6.90
C GLY A 227 3.78 1.39 -6.48
N VAL A 228 3.79 1.15 -5.18
CA VAL A 228 2.96 0.11 -4.54
C VAL A 228 2.25 0.73 -3.34
N VAL A 229 0.97 0.45 -3.19
CA VAL A 229 0.19 0.71 -1.98
C VAL A 229 -0.20 -0.62 -1.37
N ASN A 230 0.30 -0.92 -0.18
CA ASN A 230 0.06 -2.17 0.55
C ASN A 230 -0.80 -1.91 1.79
N LEU A 231 -1.98 -2.47 1.82
CA LEU A 231 -2.95 -2.34 2.89
C LEU A 231 -2.74 -3.49 3.87
N ILE A 232 -2.17 -3.21 5.03
CA ILE A 232 -1.87 -4.22 6.05
C ILE A 232 -3.05 -4.34 7.01
N SER A 233 -3.52 -5.55 7.18
CA SER A 233 -4.62 -5.85 8.09
C SER A 233 -4.23 -5.74 9.56
N ARG A 234 -5.18 -5.32 10.38
CA ARG A 234 -5.08 -5.34 11.84
C ARG A 234 -4.94 -6.77 12.33
N ARG A 235 -3.92 -7.04 13.13
CA ARG A 235 -3.70 -8.37 13.75
C ARG A 235 -4.56 -8.49 15.01
N PRO A 236 -5.33 -9.60 15.18
CA PRO A 236 -6.08 -9.83 16.40
C PRO A 236 -5.15 -9.98 17.61
N GLY A 237 -5.48 -9.31 18.72
CA GLY A 237 -4.85 -9.52 20.00
C GLY A 237 -5.34 -10.79 20.72
N ASP A 238 -4.84 -11.02 21.94
CA ASP A 238 -5.26 -12.16 22.75
C ASP A 238 -6.67 -11.98 23.34
N LYS A 239 -7.05 -10.73 23.61
CA LYS A 239 -8.39 -10.38 24.06
C LYS A 239 -9.33 -10.16 22.87
N PRO A 240 -10.59 -10.61 22.95
CA PRO A 240 -11.59 -10.24 21.97
C PRO A 240 -11.78 -8.72 21.91
N ALA A 241 -11.93 -8.21 20.70
CA ALA A 241 -12.26 -6.81 20.46
C ALA A 241 -13.50 -6.74 19.56
N TYR A 242 -14.48 -5.94 19.98
CA TYR A 242 -15.71 -5.68 19.26
C TYR A 242 -15.78 -4.19 18.99
N GLU A 243 -15.97 -3.82 17.74
CA GLU A 243 -15.98 -2.44 17.33
C GLU A 243 -17.09 -2.24 16.30
N THR A 244 -17.90 -1.20 16.44
CA THR A 244 -18.92 -0.85 15.46
C THR A 244 -18.95 0.64 15.28
N LEU A 245 -18.87 1.09 14.04
CA LEU A 245 -19.00 2.49 13.67
C LEU A 245 -20.31 2.69 12.92
N VAL A 246 -21.07 3.71 13.33
CA VAL A 246 -22.25 4.21 12.60
C VAL A 246 -22.01 5.67 12.29
N ASN A 247 -22.15 6.03 11.03
CA ASN A 247 -21.92 7.38 10.51
C ASN A 247 -23.10 7.83 9.65
N GLN A 248 -23.39 9.14 9.71
CA GLN A 248 -24.36 9.81 8.86
C GLN A 248 -23.81 11.14 8.36
N SER A 249 -24.00 11.45 7.07
CA SER A 249 -23.56 12.72 6.48
C SER A 249 -24.72 13.61 6.02
N THR A 250 -24.44 14.91 5.90
CA THR A 250 -25.37 15.90 5.34
C THR A 250 -25.66 15.72 3.86
N ARG A 251 -24.90 14.83 3.18
CA ARG A 251 -25.12 14.45 1.77
C ARG A 251 -25.86 13.12 1.62
N GLY A 252 -26.45 12.61 2.69
CA GLY A 252 -27.27 11.39 2.67
C GLY A 252 -26.44 10.10 2.65
N ALA A 253 -25.15 10.15 3.02
CA ALA A 253 -24.37 8.94 3.23
C ALA A 253 -24.67 8.34 4.60
N THR A 254 -24.81 7.02 4.67
CA THR A 254 -24.97 6.24 5.90
C THR A 254 -24.03 5.06 5.85
N ASP A 255 -23.19 4.91 6.89
CA ASP A 255 -22.24 3.81 7.01
C ASP A 255 -22.46 3.06 8.31
N ILE A 256 -22.47 1.73 8.24
CA ILE A 256 -22.52 0.82 9.39
C ILE A 256 -21.41 -0.20 9.20
N VAL A 257 -20.39 -0.14 10.06
CA VAL A 257 -19.18 -0.95 9.93
C VAL A 257 -18.86 -1.69 11.22
N PRO A 258 -19.32 -2.92 11.41
CA PRO A 258 -18.92 -3.79 12.50
C PRO A 258 -17.58 -4.46 12.21
N PHE A 259 -16.74 -4.58 13.25
CA PHE A 259 -15.48 -5.33 13.25
C PHE A 259 -15.36 -6.14 14.52
N ILE A 260 -14.99 -7.40 14.37
CA ILE A 260 -14.78 -8.34 15.48
C ILE A 260 -13.43 -9.01 15.28
N SER A 261 -12.65 -9.12 16.35
CA SER A 261 -11.39 -9.87 16.29
C SER A 261 -11.07 -10.52 17.65
N GLY A 262 -10.29 -11.60 17.62
CA GLY A 262 -9.86 -12.28 18.85
C GLY A 262 -9.24 -13.65 18.59
N SER A 263 -8.82 -14.28 19.69
CA SER A 263 -8.29 -15.64 19.69
C SER A 263 -9.42 -16.65 19.63
N LEU A 264 -9.32 -17.63 18.73
CA LEU A 264 -10.21 -18.81 18.68
C LEU A 264 -9.63 -19.95 19.50
N THR A 265 -8.31 -20.13 19.44
CA THR A 265 -7.53 -21.12 20.20
C THR A 265 -6.15 -20.53 20.51
N SER A 266 -5.29 -21.29 21.21
CA SER A 266 -3.88 -20.89 21.44
C SER A 266 -3.11 -20.62 20.16
N HIS A 267 -3.48 -21.19 19.02
CA HIS A 267 -2.77 -21.10 17.74
C HIS A 267 -3.56 -20.34 16.67
N TRP A 268 -4.87 -20.22 16.81
CA TRP A 268 -5.72 -19.57 15.83
C TRP A 268 -6.31 -18.27 16.35
N ARG A 269 -6.21 -17.24 15.55
CA ARG A 269 -6.89 -15.97 15.75
C ARG A 269 -7.72 -15.65 14.51
N ALA A 270 -8.79 -14.88 14.69
CA ALA A 270 -9.66 -14.48 13.60
C ALA A 270 -10.07 -13.03 13.70
N SER A 271 -10.38 -12.44 12.55
CA SER A 271 -11.12 -11.19 12.47
C SER A 271 -12.20 -11.25 11.41
N LEU A 272 -13.25 -10.47 11.60
CA LEU A 272 -14.36 -10.34 10.67
C LEU A 272 -14.72 -8.86 10.57
N LEU A 273 -14.64 -8.30 9.35
CA LEU A 273 -15.21 -7.01 9.00
C LEU A 273 -16.54 -7.21 8.27
N GLY A 274 -17.57 -6.50 8.70
CA GLY A 274 -18.77 -6.26 7.94
C GLY A 274 -18.86 -4.79 7.51
N GLY A 275 -19.61 -4.49 6.49
CA GLY A 275 -19.89 -3.11 6.07
C GLY A 275 -21.19 -3.02 5.28
N ALA A 276 -22.02 -2.05 5.64
CA ALA A 276 -23.19 -1.64 4.88
C ALA A 276 -23.11 -0.13 4.65
N HIS A 277 -23.11 0.30 3.39
CA HIS A 277 -22.87 1.68 3.01
C HIS A 277 -23.94 2.11 2.02
N PHE A 278 -24.57 3.25 2.27
CA PHE A 278 -25.64 3.82 1.46
C PHE A 278 -25.32 5.28 1.17
N GLN A 279 -25.55 5.72 -0.04
CA GLN A 279 -25.46 7.10 -0.48
C GLN A 279 -26.64 7.39 -1.43
N GLN A 280 -27.34 8.48 -1.21
CA GLN A 280 -28.35 8.95 -2.16
C GLN A 280 -27.68 9.73 -3.30
N ARG A 281 -28.25 9.68 -4.51
CA ARG A 281 -27.86 10.62 -5.57
C ARG A 281 -28.13 12.05 -5.11
N ASN A 282 -27.15 12.93 -5.26
CA ASN A 282 -27.24 14.30 -4.77
C ASN A 282 -26.83 15.28 -5.88
N ASP A 283 -27.76 16.15 -6.25
CA ASP A 283 -27.58 17.29 -7.15
C ASP A 283 -27.33 18.52 -6.26
N VAL A 284 -26.07 18.93 -6.15
CA VAL A 284 -25.62 19.95 -5.18
C VAL A 284 -25.78 21.36 -5.72
N ASP A 285 -25.75 21.53 -7.04
CA ASP A 285 -25.85 22.84 -7.72
C ASP A 285 -27.21 23.07 -8.39
N HIS A 286 -28.08 22.05 -8.36
CA HIS A 286 -29.45 22.08 -8.89
C HIS A 286 -29.53 22.25 -10.40
N ASP A 287 -28.59 21.68 -11.15
CA ASP A 287 -28.56 21.67 -12.60
C ASP A 287 -29.33 20.47 -13.23
N GLY A 288 -29.82 19.55 -12.40
CA GLY A 288 -30.53 18.33 -12.80
C GLY A 288 -29.62 17.12 -13.00
N TRP A 289 -28.30 17.26 -12.78
CA TRP A 289 -27.32 16.19 -12.82
C TRP A 289 -26.84 15.85 -11.40
N ALA A 290 -26.61 14.58 -11.11
CA ALA A 290 -26.11 14.15 -9.82
C ALA A 290 -24.60 14.42 -9.72
N ASP A 291 -24.19 15.38 -8.88
CA ASP A 291 -22.80 15.64 -8.52
C ASP A 291 -22.20 14.49 -7.70
N LEU A 292 -23.04 13.83 -6.91
CA LEU A 292 -22.68 12.65 -6.12
C LEU A 292 -23.52 11.45 -6.56
N ALA A 293 -22.84 10.38 -6.92
CA ALA A 293 -23.47 9.11 -7.25
C ALA A 293 -24.21 8.52 -6.04
N GLY A 294 -25.39 7.94 -6.30
CA GLY A 294 -26.05 7.07 -5.34
C GLY A 294 -25.44 5.68 -5.34
N TYR A 295 -25.38 5.03 -4.19
CA TYR A 295 -24.95 3.63 -4.12
C TYR A 295 -25.52 2.90 -2.91
N ALA A 296 -25.63 1.58 -3.03
CA ALA A 296 -25.85 0.65 -1.94
C ALA A 296 -24.78 -0.44 -2.02
N ARG A 297 -23.98 -0.57 -0.97
CA ARG A 297 -22.85 -1.50 -0.93
C ARG A 297 -22.86 -2.34 0.34
N GLY A 298 -22.66 -3.65 0.18
CA GLY A 298 -22.39 -4.59 1.26
C GLY A 298 -21.02 -5.24 1.10
N ILE A 299 -20.30 -5.40 2.22
CA ILE A 299 -19.02 -6.10 2.26
C ILE A 299 -18.92 -7.02 3.48
N ILE A 300 -18.30 -8.18 3.29
CA ILE A 300 -17.92 -9.10 4.37
C ILE A 300 -16.49 -9.56 4.09
N ARG A 301 -15.62 -9.45 5.10
CA ARG A 301 -14.19 -9.81 5.00
C ARG A 301 -13.72 -10.58 6.22
N PRO A 302 -13.78 -11.93 6.20
CA PRO A 302 -13.17 -12.80 7.20
C PRO A 302 -11.66 -12.92 6.99
N ARG A 303 -10.91 -13.04 8.10
CA ARG A 303 -9.48 -13.36 8.12
C ARG A 303 -9.17 -14.37 9.20
N LEU A 304 -8.26 -15.29 8.90
CA LEU A 304 -7.76 -16.30 9.83
C LEU A 304 -6.24 -16.20 9.91
N PHE A 305 -5.72 -16.24 11.13
CA PHE A 305 -4.31 -16.19 11.43
C PHE A 305 -3.95 -17.42 12.25
N TRP A 306 -2.97 -18.17 11.81
CA TRP A 306 -2.45 -19.31 12.52
C TRP A 306 -0.97 -19.10 12.85
N ASP A 307 -0.61 -19.37 14.10
CA ASP A 307 0.76 -19.38 14.59
C ASP A 307 1.04 -20.73 15.23
N GLY A 308 1.82 -21.55 14.54
CA GLY A 308 2.23 -22.89 15.00
C GLY A 308 3.52 -22.88 15.82
N GLY A 309 4.07 -21.69 16.10
CA GLY A 309 5.39 -21.55 16.72
C GLY A 309 6.54 -21.94 15.77
N ASN A 310 7.78 -21.74 16.23
CA ASN A 310 9.01 -22.10 15.50
C ASN A 310 9.06 -21.54 14.06
N GLY A 311 8.55 -20.32 13.86
CA GLY A 311 8.54 -19.66 12.55
C GLY A 311 7.56 -20.28 11.53
N ARG A 312 6.51 -20.98 12.00
CA ARG A 312 5.44 -21.50 11.16
C ARG A 312 4.20 -20.64 11.33
N THR A 313 3.80 -19.96 10.29
CA THR A 313 2.60 -19.12 10.29
C THR A 313 1.76 -19.34 9.05
N ALA A 314 0.45 -19.15 9.19
CA ALA A 314 -0.46 -19.11 8.05
C ALA A 314 -1.46 -17.95 8.22
N PHE A 315 -1.78 -17.33 7.11
CA PHE A 315 -2.78 -16.28 7.00
C PHE A 315 -3.71 -16.61 5.83
N ILE A 316 -5.01 -16.50 6.07
CA ILE A 316 -6.05 -16.70 5.05
C ILE A 316 -7.00 -15.53 5.13
N THR A 317 -7.33 -14.93 3.99
CA THR A 317 -8.29 -13.84 3.87
C THR A 317 -9.29 -14.12 2.77
N GLY A 318 -10.55 -13.78 2.98
CA GLY A 318 -11.59 -13.78 1.97
C GLY A 318 -12.32 -12.44 1.96
N SER A 319 -12.98 -12.10 0.85
CA SER A 319 -13.85 -10.93 0.78
C SER A 319 -14.97 -11.17 -0.22
N ILE A 320 -16.17 -10.70 0.13
CA ILE A 320 -17.32 -10.60 -0.78
C ILE A 320 -17.78 -9.15 -0.74
N THR A 321 -17.85 -8.53 -1.91
CA THR A 321 -18.37 -7.16 -2.08
C THR A 321 -19.47 -7.18 -3.13
N ALA A 322 -20.59 -6.55 -2.80
CA ALA A 322 -21.71 -6.31 -3.70
C ALA A 322 -22.08 -4.82 -3.67
N GLU A 323 -22.13 -4.19 -4.82
CA GLU A 323 -22.48 -2.76 -4.94
C GLU A 323 -23.33 -2.50 -6.16
N ASN A 324 -24.39 -1.69 -5.98
CA ASN A 324 -25.14 -1.06 -7.05
C ASN A 324 -24.88 0.44 -6.94
N ARG A 325 -24.45 1.07 -8.03
CA ARG A 325 -24.10 2.50 -8.08
C ARG A 325 -24.79 3.18 -9.26
N GLU A 326 -25.29 4.39 -9.06
CA GLU A 326 -26.05 5.13 -10.06
C GLU A 326 -25.68 6.61 -10.07
N GLY A 327 -25.58 7.18 -11.26
CA GLY A 327 -25.37 8.61 -11.54
C GLY A 327 -26.20 9.08 -12.72
N GLY A 328 -25.86 10.24 -13.26
CA GLY A 328 -26.61 10.85 -14.36
C GLY A 328 -27.65 11.84 -13.87
N THR A 329 -28.73 12.00 -14.60
CA THR A 329 -29.80 12.93 -14.23
C THR A 329 -30.55 12.47 -12.97
N VAL A 330 -30.91 13.41 -12.09
CA VAL A 330 -31.75 13.12 -10.93
C VAL A 330 -33.18 12.83 -11.34
N PRO A 331 -34.02 12.17 -10.50
CA PRO A 331 -35.42 11.87 -10.83
C PRO A 331 -36.21 13.10 -11.27
N GLY A 332 -36.83 13.02 -12.45
CA GLY A 332 -37.59 14.10 -13.03
C GLY A 332 -36.82 15.10 -13.89
N ALA A 333 -35.47 15.06 -13.85
CA ALA A 333 -34.65 15.90 -14.72
C ALA A 333 -34.34 15.23 -16.06
N VAL A 334 -34.00 16.04 -17.04
CA VAL A 334 -33.65 15.64 -18.42
C VAL A 334 -32.37 16.37 -18.84
N LEU A 335 -31.60 15.76 -19.75
CA LEU A 335 -30.48 16.44 -20.40
C LEU A 335 -31.02 17.61 -21.25
N PRO A 336 -30.55 18.86 -21.03
CA PRO A 336 -31.06 20.01 -21.78
C PRO A 336 -30.91 19.87 -23.32
N ALA A 337 -29.82 19.21 -23.75
CA ALA A 337 -29.51 19.06 -25.17
C ALA A 337 -30.47 18.13 -25.94
N ILE A 338 -31.07 17.15 -25.28
CA ILE A 338 -31.83 16.10 -25.92
C ILE A 338 -33.24 15.87 -25.30
N GLY A 339 -33.56 16.56 -24.20
CA GLY A 339 -34.89 16.51 -23.57
C GLY A 339 -35.29 15.16 -22.95
N VAL A 340 -34.33 14.25 -22.73
CA VAL A 340 -34.57 12.93 -22.11
C VAL A 340 -33.67 12.71 -20.92
N PRO A 341 -34.06 11.89 -19.93
CA PRO A 341 -33.19 11.54 -18.80
C PRO A 341 -32.02 10.68 -19.27
N TYR A 342 -30.90 10.77 -18.56
CA TYR A 342 -29.73 9.94 -18.77
C TYR A 342 -29.32 9.25 -17.46
N MET A 343 -29.12 7.96 -17.52
CA MET A 343 -28.67 7.17 -16.38
C MET A 343 -27.33 6.52 -16.69
N GLU A 344 -26.41 6.66 -15.77
CA GLU A 344 -25.20 5.85 -15.71
C GLU A 344 -25.27 4.98 -14.47
N ALA A 345 -25.04 3.68 -14.61
CA ALA A 345 -25.17 2.75 -13.51
C ALA A 345 -24.11 1.64 -13.60
N LEU A 346 -23.67 1.15 -12.46
CA LEU A 346 -22.75 0.03 -12.36
C LEU A 346 -23.18 -0.91 -11.24
N ASP A 347 -23.41 -2.18 -11.61
CA ASP A 347 -23.57 -3.29 -10.67
C ASP A 347 -22.28 -4.08 -10.60
N THR A 348 -21.70 -4.19 -9.41
CA THR A 348 -20.46 -4.91 -9.15
C THR A 348 -20.69 -6.06 -8.18
N ARG A 349 -20.12 -7.23 -8.52
CA ARG A 349 -20.00 -8.38 -7.62
C ARG A 349 -18.54 -8.83 -7.64
N ARG A 350 -17.91 -8.81 -6.48
CA ARG A 350 -16.51 -9.16 -6.32
C ARG A 350 -16.31 -10.23 -5.24
N TYR A 351 -15.45 -11.20 -5.54
CA TYR A 351 -15.06 -12.29 -4.66
C TYR A 351 -13.54 -12.38 -4.64
N ASP A 352 -12.96 -12.30 -3.47
CA ASP A 352 -11.52 -12.41 -3.26
C ASP A 352 -11.21 -13.52 -2.27
N LEU A 353 -10.16 -14.28 -2.53
CA LEU A 353 -9.58 -15.25 -1.62
C LEU A 353 -8.06 -15.19 -1.74
N GLY A 354 -7.38 -15.16 -0.61
CA GLY A 354 -5.93 -15.15 -0.58
C GLY A 354 -5.37 -15.83 0.65
N GLY A 355 -4.09 -16.19 0.57
CA GLY A 355 -3.40 -16.79 1.70
C GLY A 355 -1.88 -16.71 1.59
N ILE A 356 -1.25 -16.74 2.74
CA ILE A 356 0.21 -16.74 2.92
C ILE A 356 0.53 -17.82 3.93
N GLY A 357 1.44 -18.72 3.57
CA GLY A 357 2.04 -19.69 4.49
C GLY A 357 3.53 -19.44 4.61
N GLN A 358 4.07 -19.43 5.82
CA GLN A 358 5.50 -19.30 6.06
C GLN A 358 5.97 -20.43 6.96
N PHE A 359 7.18 -20.94 6.71
CA PHE A 359 7.84 -21.92 7.56
C PHE A 359 9.34 -21.81 7.49
N THR A 360 9.98 -22.02 8.63
CA THR A 360 11.43 -21.96 8.76
C THR A 360 12.04 -23.34 8.58
N ILE A 361 13.03 -23.47 7.69
CA ILE A 361 13.78 -24.69 7.44
C ILE A 361 15.16 -24.55 8.07
N ARG A 362 15.58 -25.56 8.86
CA ARG A 362 16.87 -25.62 9.54
C ARG A 362 17.20 -24.37 10.38
N GLY A 363 16.17 -23.70 10.93
CA GLY A 363 16.33 -22.50 11.74
C GLY A 363 16.91 -21.27 11.00
N ARG A 364 17.14 -21.36 9.69
CA ARG A 364 17.86 -20.32 8.92
C ARG A 364 17.09 -19.83 7.69
N TYR A 365 16.43 -20.71 6.98
CA TYR A 365 15.74 -20.36 5.73
C TYR A 365 14.26 -20.20 6.02
N VAL A 366 13.69 -19.06 5.68
CA VAL A 366 12.24 -18.83 5.71
C VAL A 366 11.69 -19.03 4.30
N VAL A 367 10.83 -20.00 4.16
CA VAL A 367 10.09 -20.26 2.91
C VAL A 367 8.69 -19.67 3.04
N ALA A 368 8.27 -18.86 2.08
CA ALA A 368 6.94 -18.29 2.02
C ALA A 368 6.23 -18.74 0.74
N LEU A 369 4.99 -19.18 0.89
CA LEU A 369 4.05 -19.47 -0.19
C LEU A 369 2.92 -18.44 -0.14
N ARG A 370 2.62 -17.81 -1.27
CA ARG A 370 1.56 -16.80 -1.40
C ARG A 370 0.64 -17.17 -2.54
N GLY A 371 -0.64 -16.97 -2.36
CA GLY A 371 -1.61 -17.17 -3.41
C GLY A 371 -2.81 -16.26 -3.26
N ALA A 372 -3.35 -15.77 -4.37
CA ALA A 372 -4.56 -14.97 -4.38
C ALA A 372 -5.38 -15.23 -5.65
N VAL A 373 -6.69 -15.18 -5.52
CA VAL A 373 -7.65 -15.20 -6.61
C VAL A 373 -8.69 -14.11 -6.40
N ALA A 374 -9.00 -13.36 -7.44
CA ALA A 374 -10.10 -12.42 -7.45
C ALA A 374 -10.98 -12.66 -8.68
N LEU A 375 -12.29 -12.54 -8.49
CA LEU A 375 -13.29 -12.65 -9.52
C LEU A 375 -14.23 -11.47 -9.40
N GLN A 376 -14.32 -10.68 -10.46
CA GLN A 376 -15.20 -9.52 -10.56
C GLN A 376 -16.17 -9.71 -11.70
N ARG A 377 -17.40 -9.23 -11.52
CA ARG A 377 -18.43 -9.15 -12.55
C ARG A 377 -19.01 -7.75 -12.50
N HIS A 378 -19.08 -7.12 -13.66
CA HIS A 378 -19.64 -5.80 -13.80
C HIS A 378 -20.78 -5.82 -14.82
N GLN A 379 -21.82 -5.03 -14.56
CA GLN A 379 -22.83 -4.65 -15.52
C GLN A 379 -22.90 -3.13 -15.52
N HIS A 380 -22.34 -2.53 -16.56
CA HIS A 380 -22.25 -1.10 -16.71
C HIS A 380 -23.29 -0.61 -17.70
N ARG A 381 -23.95 0.49 -17.37
CA ARG A 381 -24.93 1.15 -18.22
C ARG A 381 -24.53 2.59 -18.47
N PHE A 382 -24.45 2.99 -19.72
CA PHE A 382 -24.19 4.33 -20.20
C PHE A 382 -25.39 4.81 -21.02
N GLY A 383 -26.43 5.35 -20.37
CA GLY A 383 -27.70 5.67 -21.01
C GLY A 383 -28.38 4.41 -21.59
N ASN A 384 -28.39 4.29 -22.92
CA ASN A 384 -28.97 3.13 -23.62
C ASN A 384 -27.96 2.02 -23.95
N VAL A 385 -26.64 2.26 -23.68
CA VAL A 385 -25.59 1.29 -23.91
C VAL A 385 -25.38 0.47 -22.64
N GLN A 386 -25.28 -0.84 -22.80
CA GLN A 386 -24.95 -1.77 -21.70
C GLN A 386 -23.68 -2.50 -22.04
N GLU A 387 -22.80 -2.65 -21.04
CA GLU A 387 -21.57 -3.40 -21.12
C GLU A 387 -21.48 -4.34 -19.91
N ALA A 388 -21.33 -5.62 -20.16
CA ALA A 388 -21.17 -6.61 -19.11
C ALA A 388 -19.83 -7.31 -19.28
N ASP A 389 -19.11 -7.48 -18.18
CA ASP A 389 -17.82 -8.14 -18.20
C ASP A 389 -17.58 -9.08 -17.01
N ARG A 390 -16.55 -9.87 -17.16
CA ARG A 390 -15.97 -10.67 -16.12
C ARG A 390 -14.45 -10.47 -16.12
N HIS A 391 -13.91 -10.02 -15.00
CA HIS A 391 -12.49 -9.91 -14.76
C HIS A 391 -12.04 -10.94 -13.73
N SER A 392 -10.99 -11.70 -14.01
CA SER A 392 -10.46 -12.72 -13.10
C SER A 392 -8.94 -12.66 -13.02
N THR A 393 -8.41 -12.64 -11.79
CA THR A 393 -6.98 -12.69 -11.53
C THR A 393 -6.62 -13.88 -10.69
N LEU A 394 -5.46 -14.45 -10.94
CA LEU A 394 -4.86 -15.53 -10.16
C LEU A 394 -3.37 -15.19 -9.98
N PHE A 395 -2.92 -15.22 -8.75
CA PHE A 395 -1.53 -15.00 -8.37
C PHE A 395 -1.02 -16.18 -7.56
N GLY A 396 0.21 -16.61 -7.82
CA GLY A 396 0.93 -17.58 -7.03
C GLY A 396 2.40 -17.23 -6.94
N GLU A 397 3.00 -17.40 -5.76
CA GLU A 397 4.41 -17.11 -5.52
C GLU A 397 4.99 -18.06 -4.47
N ALA A 398 6.21 -18.52 -4.71
CA ALA A 398 7.05 -19.19 -3.74
C ALA A 398 8.37 -18.42 -3.61
N SER A 399 8.78 -18.16 -2.37
CA SER A 399 10.04 -17.47 -2.10
C SER A 399 10.79 -18.10 -0.94
N ILE A 400 12.10 -17.93 -0.95
CA ILE A 400 13.01 -18.34 0.11
C ILE A 400 13.86 -17.15 0.49
N GLN A 401 14.00 -16.89 1.80
CA GLN A 401 14.87 -15.86 2.32
C GLN A 401 15.80 -16.39 3.40
N SER A 402 16.94 -15.75 3.56
CA SER A 402 17.91 -16.05 4.61
C SER A 402 18.82 -14.86 4.86
N SER A 403 19.45 -14.83 6.04
CA SER A 403 20.51 -13.88 6.36
C SER A 403 21.82 -14.62 6.57
N ALA A 404 22.91 -14.04 6.05
CA ALA A 404 24.26 -14.60 6.16
C ALA A 404 25.31 -13.46 6.22
N GLY A 405 25.90 -13.25 7.40
CA GLY A 405 26.80 -12.11 7.61
C GLY A 405 26.10 -10.78 7.32
N PRO A 406 26.66 -9.91 6.46
CA PRO A 406 26.05 -8.62 6.13
C PRO A 406 24.87 -8.71 5.15
N HIS A 407 24.60 -9.89 4.59
CA HIS A 407 23.60 -10.10 3.55
C HIS A 407 22.28 -10.59 4.11
N THR A 408 21.17 -9.99 3.66
CA THR A 408 19.82 -10.52 3.82
C THR A 408 19.20 -10.60 2.44
N TRP A 409 19.00 -11.82 1.96
CA TRP A 409 18.56 -12.05 0.60
C TRP A 409 17.23 -12.80 0.53
N VAL A 410 16.49 -12.54 -0.54
CA VAL A 410 15.29 -13.27 -0.92
C VAL A 410 15.38 -13.63 -2.40
N ALA A 411 14.96 -14.84 -2.74
CA ALA A 411 14.79 -15.27 -4.12
C ALA A 411 13.45 -16.00 -4.27
N GLY A 412 12.84 -15.91 -5.42
CA GLY A 412 11.55 -16.53 -5.63
C GLY A 412 11.13 -16.65 -7.08
N PHE A 413 10.04 -17.39 -7.23
CA PHE A 413 9.30 -17.56 -8.48
C PHE A 413 7.85 -17.17 -8.22
N GLY A 414 7.23 -16.45 -9.15
CA GLY A 414 5.83 -16.11 -9.11
C GLY A 414 5.18 -16.15 -10.47
N ALA A 415 3.87 -16.25 -10.52
CA ALA A 415 3.09 -16.16 -11.74
C ALA A 415 1.81 -15.36 -11.49
N ASP A 416 1.53 -14.43 -12.37
CA ASP A 416 0.27 -13.71 -12.46
C ASP A 416 -0.52 -14.20 -13.68
N ARG A 417 -1.82 -14.43 -13.51
CA ARG A 417 -2.77 -14.58 -14.61
C ARG A 417 -3.84 -13.51 -14.46
N ASP A 418 -4.03 -12.71 -15.51
CA ASP A 418 -5.05 -11.67 -15.62
C ASP A 418 -5.89 -11.92 -16.85
N ALA A 419 -7.22 -12.02 -16.70
CA ALA A 419 -8.12 -12.29 -17.82
C ALA A 419 -9.37 -11.44 -17.72
N TYR A 420 -9.61 -10.68 -18.76
CA TYR A 420 -10.79 -9.84 -18.96
C TYR A 420 -11.63 -10.38 -20.11
N VAL A 421 -12.90 -10.58 -19.86
CA VAL A 421 -13.86 -11.14 -20.81
C VAL A 421 -15.11 -10.25 -20.85
N PRO A 422 -15.10 -9.20 -21.68
CA PRO A 422 -16.30 -8.40 -21.92
C PRO A 422 -17.25 -9.15 -22.86
N ARG A 423 -18.53 -9.17 -22.51
CA ARG A 423 -19.54 -9.88 -23.29
C ARG A 423 -19.96 -9.08 -24.53
N ASP A 424 -20.13 -7.77 -24.36
CA ASP A 424 -20.73 -6.91 -25.36
C ASP A 424 -19.72 -6.28 -26.32
N VAL A 425 -18.42 -6.33 -25.96
CA VAL A 425 -17.29 -5.84 -26.77
C VAL A 425 -16.14 -6.86 -26.79
N PRO A 426 -16.38 -8.09 -27.31
CA PRO A 426 -15.45 -9.24 -27.19
C PRO A 426 -14.08 -9.01 -27.85
N GLN A 427 -13.95 -8.04 -28.76
CA GLN A 427 -12.65 -7.67 -29.37
C GLN A 427 -11.65 -7.14 -28.36
N PHE A 428 -12.08 -6.70 -27.18
CA PHE A 428 -11.21 -6.21 -26.10
C PHE A 428 -10.90 -7.27 -25.05
N ALA A 429 -11.29 -8.52 -25.27
CA ALA A 429 -10.94 -9.62 -24.40
C ALA A 429 -9.42 -9.88 -24.39
N TYR A 430 -8.87 -10.13 -23.23
CA TYR A 430 -7.48 -10.54 -23.11
C TYR A 430 -7.28 -11.61 -22.03
N ARG A 431 -6.17 -12.35 -22.18
CA ARG A 431 -5.67 -13.29 -21.18
C ARG A 431 -4.16 -13.16 -21.10
N TYR A 432 -3.67 -12.54 -20.06
CA TYR A 432 -2.25 -12.42 -19.78
C TYR A 432 -1.80 -13.46 -18.76
N VAL A 433 -0.67 -14.08 -19.03
CA VAL A 433 0.01 -15.01 -18.12
C VAL A 433 1.46 -14.59 -18.06
N THR A 434 1.92 -14.27 -16.87
CA THR A 434 3.24 -13.68 -16.65
C THR A 434 3.96 -14.42 -15.52
N PRO A 435 4.59 -15.59 -15.81
CA PRO A 435 5.53 -16.16 -14.87
C PRO A 435 6.79 -15.29 -14.80
N GLY A 436 7.45 -15.30 -13.63
CA GLY A 436 8.66 -14.54 -13.42
C GLY A 436 9.50 -15.07 -12.27
N VAL A 437 10.78 -14.78 -12.31
CA VAL A 437 11.75 -15.09 -11.25
C VAL A 437 12.33 -13.80 -10.73
N PHE A 438 12.59 -13.73 -9.44
CA PHE A 438 13.15 -12.53 -8.81
C PHE A 438 14.15 -12.88 -7.73
N ALA A 439 15.05 -11.94 -7.48
CA ALA A 439 15.96 -11.98 -6.35
C ALA A 439 16.23 -10.56 -5.84
N GLN A 440 16.50 -10.45 -4.54
CA GLN A 440 16.99 -9.24 -3.88
C GLN A 440 18.05 -9.62 -2.86
N ASP A 441 19.04 -8.75 -2.69
CA ASP A 441 20.02 -8.82 -1.62
C ASP A 441 20.18 -7.45 -0.99
N ASP A 442 19.95 -7.39 0.32
CA ASP A 442 20.16 -6.21 1.16
C ASP A 442 21.46 -6.43 1.95
N MET A 443 22.43 -5.56 1.72
CA MET A 443 23.79 -5.67 2.27
C MET A 443 24.07 -4.55 3.26
N VAL A 444 24.39 -4.86 4.51
CA VAL A 444 24.91 -3.91 5.50
C VAL A 444 26.44 -3.84 5.36
N ILE A 445 26.93 -2.89 4.54
CA ILE A 445 28.37 -2.71 4.26
C ILE A 445 29.10 -2.11 5.46
N LYS A 446 28.46 -1.13 6.10
CA LYS A 446 28.93 -0.45 7.32
C LYS A 446 27.71 -0.05 8.15
N PRO A 447 27.85 0.24 9.44
CA PRO A 447 26.74 0.72 10.28
C PRO A 447 26.01 1.95 9.70
N TRP A 448 26.72 2.75 8.88
CA TRP A 448 26.19 3.95 8.24
C TRP A 448 25.81 3.76 6.75
N LEU A 449 26.09 2.58 6.16
CA LEU A 449 25.85 2.31 4.73
C LEU A 449 25.23 0.93 4.52
N SER A 450 24.01 0.91 3.98
CA SER A 450 23.38 -0.30 3.47
C SER A 450 23.07 -0.14 1.97
N LEU A 451 23.26 -1.21 1.22
CA LEU A 451 22.95 -1.28 -0.22
C LEU A 451 21.87 -2.34 -0.46
N SER A 452 21.05 -2.13 -1.45
CA SER A 452 20.06 -3.11 -1.92
C SER A 452 20.15 -3.25 -3.44
N ALA A 453 20.25 -4.48 -3.90
CA ALA A 453 20.18 -4.82 -5.31
C ALA A 453 19.05 -5.82 -5.52
N SER A 454 18.11 -5.54 -6.42
CA SER A 454 17.04 -6.45 -6.77
C SER A 454 16.82 -6.50 -8.27
N GLY A 455 16.30 -7.63 -8.74
CA GLY A 455 15.99 -7.84 -10.14
C GLY A 455 14.90 -8.88 -10.33
N ARG A 456 14.11 -8.71 -11.38
CA ARG A 456 13.07 -9.63 -11.78
C ARG A 456 13.08 -9.80 -13.29
N VAL A 457 12.87 -11.02 -13.73
CA VAL A 457 12.65 -11.35 -15.14
C VAL A 457 11.25 -11.92 -15.26
N ASP A 458 10.40 -11.25 -16.06
CA ASP A 458 9.02 -11.66 -16.33
C ASP A 458 8.90 -12.13 -17.78
N PHE A 459 8.18 -13.22 -17.99
CA PHE A 459 7.90 -13.81 -19.31
C PHE A 459 6.42 -13.65 -19.63
N HIS A 460 6.10 -12.54 -20.31
CA HIS A 460 4.71 -12.23 -20.63
C HIS A 460 4.30 -12.93 -21.93
N ASN A 461 3.18 -13.67 -21.91
CA ASN A 461 2.75 -14.49 -23.03
C ASN A 461 2.48 -13.73 -24.34
N GLN A 462 2.18 -12.43 -24.28
CA GLN A 462 1.90 -11.61 -25.46
C GLN A 462 3.04 -10.65 -25.83
N TYR A 463 3.74 -10.07 -24.83
CA TYR A 463 4.69 -8.98 -25.04
C TYR A 463 6.15 -9.39 -24.84
N GLY A 464 6.42 -10.69 -24.59
CA GLY A 464 7.77 -11.23 -24.46
C GLY A 464 8.40 -11.03 -23.08
N THR A 465 9.72 -10.87 -23.04
CA THR A 465 10.50 -10.89 -21.79
C THR A 465 10.84 -9.48 -21.32
N PHE A 466 10.71 -9.25 -20.02
CA PHE A 466 11.03 -7.99 -19.36
C PHE A 466 12.01 -8.20 -18.22
N LEU A 467 13.04 -7.37 -18.19
CA LEU A 467 13.98 -7.27 -17.06
C LEU A 467 13.66 -6.00 -16.25
N SER A 468 13.47 -6.14 -14.95
CA SER A 468 13.14 -5.07 -14.02
C SER A 468 14.19 -5.01 -12.89
N PRO A 469 15.35 -4.35 -13.09
CA PRO A 469 16.35 -4.15 -12.05
C PRO A 469 16.00 -2.96 -11.16
N ARG A 470 16.49 -2.99 -9.91
CA ARG A 470 16.48 -1.87 -8.97
C ARG A 470 17.73 -1.89 -8.10
N PHE A 471 18.31 -0.72 -7.86
CA PHE A 471 19.41 -0.49 -6.94
C PHE A 471 19.04 0.63 -5.97
N SER A 472 19.35 0.42 -4.69
CA SER A 472 19.10 1.41 -3.65
C SER A 472 20.27 1.46 -2.67
N ALA A 473 20.48 2.65 -2.08
CA ALA A 473 21.49 2.89 -1.07
C ALA A 473 20.89 3.68 0.09
N LEU A 474 21.24 3.29 1.30
CA LEU A 474 20.84 3.94 2.55
C LEU A 474 22.08 4.40 3.29
N PHE A 475 22.15 5.70 3.60
CA PHE A 475 23.18 6.33 4.41
C PHE A 475 22.59 6.84 5.72
N ARG A 476 23.24 6.59 6.84
CA ARG A 476 22.82 7.06 8.16
C ARG A 476 24.00 7.63 8.94
N ALA A 477 23.88 8.86 9.40
CA ALA A 477 24.88 9.49 10.24
C ALA A 477 24.28 10.58 11.12
N GLN A 478 24.48 10.54 12.42
CA GLN A 478 24.18 11.62 13.37
C GLN A 478 22.76 12.21 13.22
N GLY A 479 21.73 11.36 13.10
CA GLY A 479 20.33 11.77 12.93
C GLY A 479 19.95 12.22 11.49
N TRP A 480 20.86 12.07 10.53
CA TRP A 480 20.57 12.16 9.11
C TRP A 480 20.36 10.77 8.50
N THR A 481 19.38 10.65 7.67
CA THR A 481 19.12 9.48 6.83
C THR A 481 18.97 9.92 5.40
N SER A 482 19.75 9.36 4.49
CA SER A 482 19.61 9.61 3.06
C SER A 482 19.40 8.30 2.33
N ARG A 483 18.45 8.27 1.38
CA ARG A 483 18.18 7.14 0.51
C ARG A 483 18.27 7.56 -0.93
N MET A 484 18.88 6.71 -1.75
CA MET A 484 18.90 6.83 -3.20
C MET A 484 18.33 5.56 -3.81
N SER A 485 17.53 5.67 -4.86
CA SER A 485 17.00 4.51 -5.55
C SER A 485 16.90 4.80 -7.05
N VAL A 486 17.28 3.81 -7.86
CA VAL A 486 17.07 3.81 -9.30
C VAL A 486 16.50 2.46 -9.73
N GLY A 487 15.54 2.47 -10.64
CA GLY A 487 14.93 1.23 -11.11
C GLY A 487 14.21 1.38 -12.44
N GLN A 488 13.88 0.23 -13.02
CA GLN A 488 13.03 0.17 -14.19
C GLN A 488 11.96 -0.92 -14.06
N GLY A 489 10.87 -0.75 -14.83
CA GLY A 489 9.77 -1.68 -14.87
C GLY A 489 8.97 -1.55 -16.14
N PHE A 490 7.90 -2.31 -16.24
CA PHE A 490 7.01 -2.31 -17.40
C PHE A 490 5.55 -2.40 -17.01
N PHE A 491 4.70 -2.01 -17.94
CA PHE A 491 3.26 -2.21 -17.87
C PHE A 491 2.77 -2.80 -19.19
N ALA A 492 2.04 -3.92 -19.11
CA ALA A 492 1.42 -4.55 -20.26
C ALA A 492 0.12 -3.81 -20.59
N PRO A 493 -0.04 -3.29 -21.82
CA PRO A 493 -1.23 -2.52 -22.16
C PRO A 493 -2.49 -3.36 -22.11
N THR A 494 -3.57 -2.76 -21.61
CA THR A 494 -4.92 -3.30 -21.62
C THR A 494 -5.86 -2.25 -22.23
N PRO A 495 -7.07 -2.61 -22.69
CA PRO A 495 -8.07 -1.64 -23.10
C PRO A 495 -8.62 -0.79 -21.93
N LEU A 496 -8.32 -1.18 -20.68
CA LEU A 496 -8.79 -0.52 -19.48
C LEU A 496 -7.83 0.59 -19.08
N THR A 497 -8.30 1.82 -19.12
CA THR A 497 -7.61 3.05 -18.64
C THR A 497 -8.60 3.86 -17.78
N GLU A 498 -8.13 4.92 -17.14
CA GLU A 498 -8.99 5.83 -16.38
C GLU A 498 -10.12 6.39 -17.28
N GLU A 499 -9.77 6.73 -18.51
CA GLU A 499 -10.69 7.31 -19.49
C GLU A 499 -11.67 6.28 -20.04
N THR A 500 -11.21 5.05 -20.33
CA THR A 500 -12.08 4.00 -20.90
C THR A 500 -13.04 3.42 -19.88
N GLU A 501 -12.65 3.31 -18.63
CA GLU A 501 -13.54 2.91 -17.54
C GLU A 501 -14.66 3.94 -17.30
N ALA A 502 -14.38 5.23 -17.53
CA ALA A 502 -15.36 6.30 -17.36
C ALA A 502 -16.35 6.45 -18.53
N ALA A 503 -15.97 6.02 -19.73
CA ALA A 503 -16.74 6.27 -20.95
C ALA A 503 -17.37 5.01 -21.56
N GLY A 504 -16.90 3.83 -21.14
CA GLY A 504 -17.24 2.53 -21.72
C GLY A 504 -16.37 2.15 -22.91
N LEU A 505 -16.27 0.85 -23.17
CA LEU A 505 -15.44 0.29 -24.24
C LEU A 505 -16.13 0.24 -25.60
N SER A 506 -17.45 0.34 -25.67
CA SER A 506 -18.20 0.24 -26.93
C SER A 506 -17.89 1.35 -27.94
N ARG A 507 -17.29 2.47 -27.47
CA ARG A 507 -16.84 3.58 -28.33
C ARG A 507 -15.34 3.55 -28.61
N LEU A 508 -14.60 2.68 -27.92
CA LEU A 508 -13.15 2.61 -28.02
C LEU A 508 -12.73 1.98 -29.35
N GLN A 509 -11.72 2.57 -29.95
CA GLN A 509 -10.98 2.03 -31.08
C GLN A 509 -9.51 1.87 -30.71
N ILE A 510 -8.91 0.77 -31.12
CA ILE A 510 -7.48 0.51 -31.01
C ILE A 510 -6.97 0.27 -32.42
N PRO A 511 -6.56 1.33 -33.16
CA PRO A 511 -6.27 1.23 -34.58
C PRO A 511 -4.97 0.48 -34.89
N ARG A 512 -4.06 0.38 -33.90
CA ARG A 512 -2.77 -0.29 -34.03
C ARG A 512 -2.50 -1.16 -32.81
N ALA A 513 -1.67 -2.19 -32.99
CA ALA A 513 -1.19 -3.00 -31.88
C ALA A 513 -0.47 -2.14 -30.84
N LEU A 514 -0.87 -2.29 -29.58
CA LEU A 514 -0.27 -1.55 -28.47
C LEU A 514 1.08 -2.15 -28.10
N ASN A 515 2.03 -1.26 -27.81
CA ASN A 515 3.34 -1.61 -27.29
C ASN A 515 3.37 -1.54 -25.76
N PRO A 516 4.13 -2.38 -25.08
CA PRO A 516 4.29 -2.30 -23.65
C PRO A 516 4.97 -1.00 -23.24
N GLU A 517 4.45 -0.41 -22.16
CA GLU A 517 5.03 0.79 -21.56
C GLU A 517 6.24 0.40 -20.71
N ARG A 518 7.33 1.15 -20.80
CA ARG A 518 8.57 0.92 -20.03
C ARG A 518 8.91 2.14 -19.19
N GLY A 519 8.90 1.97 -17.88
CA GLY A 519 9.18 3.02 -16.91
C GLY A 519 10.60 2.92 -16.35
N ARG A 520 11.20 4.10 -16.11
CA ARG A 520 12.44 4.25 -15.32
C ARG A 520 12.19 5.33 -14.29
N SER A 521 12.70 5.14 -13.08
CA SER A 521 12.65 6.17 -12.04
C SER A 521 13.95 6.26 -11.28
N ALA A 522 14.22 7.47 -10.76
CA ALA A 522 15.27 7.75 -9.81
C ALA A 522 14.69 8.61 -8.70
N SER A 523 15.08 8.35 -7.46
CA SER A 523 14.72 9.16 -6.30
C SER A 523 15.90 9.33 -5.37
N PHE A 524 15.93 10.48 -4.72
CA PHE A 524 16.85 10.82 -3.64
C PHE A 524 16.05 11.45 -2.52
N ASP A 525 16.17 10.94 -1.31
CA ASP A 525 15.58 11.55 -0.14
C ASP A 525 16.60 11.80 0.95
N LEU A 526 16.40 12.88 1.68
CA LEU A 526 17.21 13.30 2.82
C LEU A 526 16.27 13.62 3.98
N THR A 527 16.40 12.87 5.05
CA THR A 527 15.63 13.02 6.28
C THR A 527 16.52 13.47 7.41
N ARG A 528 16.05 14.46 8.18
CA ARG A 528 16.65 14.87 9.46
C ARG A 528 15.67 14.65 10.58
N THR A 529 16.05 13.89 11.60
CA THR A 529 15.28 13.72 12.83
C THR A 529 15.95 14.49 13.96
N VAL A 530 15.18 15.37 14.63
CA VAL A 530 15.66 16.19 15.75
C VAL A 530 14.57 16.25 16.82
N GLY A 531 14.81 15.64 17.98
CA GLY A 531 13.80 15.58 19.05
C GLY A 531 12.47 15.00 18.54
N PRO A 532 11.32 15.66 18.77
CA PRO A 532 10.01 15.20 18.30
C PRO A 532 9.74 15.52 16.82
N GLY A 533 10.71 16.06 16.09
CA GLY A 533 10.57 16.50 14.72
C GLY A 533 11.30 15.63 13.72
N SER A 534 10.68 15.42 12.53
CA SER A 534 11.28 14.78 11.37
C SER A 534 11.01 15.61 10.12
N TYR A 535 12.05 15.85 9.33
CA TYR A 535 11.99 16.67 8.11
C TYR A 535 12.59 15.89 6.96
N THR A 536 11.85 15.74 5.90
CA THR A 536 12.29 14.99 4.72
C THR A 536 12.14 15.84 3.46
N VAL A 537 13.18 15.82 2.63
CA VAL A 537 13.18 16.36 1.26
C VAL A 537 13.37 15.19 0.32
N THR A 538 12.49 15.04 -0.68
CA THR A 538 12.61 14.02 -1.72
C THR A 538 12.70 14.68 -3.07
N LEU A 539 13.71 14.32 -3.85
CA LEU A 539 13.83 14.64 -5.28
C LEU A 539 13.48 13.37 -6.06
N PHE A 540 12.68 13.50 -7.10
CA PHE A 540 12.31 12.37 -7.93
C PHE A 540 12.28 12.74 -9.41
N ALA A 541 12.55 11.74 -10.25
CA ALA A 541 12.37 11.80 -11.69
C ALA A 541 11.94 10.45 -12.24
N SER A 542 10.99 10.45 -13.17
CA SER A 542 10.57 9.25 -13.89
C SER A 542 10.32 9.52 -15.37
N GLN A 543 10.47 8.48 -16.17
CA GLN A 543 10.21 8.51 -17.61
C GLN A 543 9.46 7.24 -18.00
N VAL A 544 8.40 7.39 -18.80
CA VAL A 544 7.68 6.25 -19.39
C VAL A 544 7.81 6.32 -20.91
N ARG A 545 8.35 5.30 -21.52
CA ARG A 545 8.41 5.12 -22.97
C ARG A 545 7.16 4.39 -23.45
N ASN A 546 6.69 4.73 -24.67
CA ASN A 546 5.45 4.25 -25.26
C ASN A 546 4.23 4.47 -24.36
N PRO A 547 4.06 5.67 -23.73
CA PRO A 547 2.95 5.85 -22.81
C PRO A 547 1.62 5.76 -23.53
N LEU A 548 0.65 5.06 -22.95
CA LEU A 548 -0.70 4.97 -23.47
C LEU A 548 -1.43 6.31 -23.29
N HIS A 549 -2.15 6.71 -24.33
CA HIS A 549 -2.97 7.90 -24.34
C HIS A 549 -4.30 7.59 -25.04
N VAL A 550 -5.38 8.18 -24.53
CA VAL A 550 -6.69 8.12 -25.16
C VAL A 550 -6.96 9.46 -25.86
N GLU A 551 -6.93 9.45 -27.17
CA GLU A 551 -7.33 10.61 -27.99
C GLU A 551 -8.84 10.81 -27.85
N ARG A 552 -9.27 12.02 -27.44
CA ARG A 552 -10.68 12.35 -27.16
C ARG A 552 -11.19 13.59 -27.89
N GLU A 553 -10.37 14.18 -28.75
CA GLU A 553 -10.76 15.43 -29.44
C GLU A 553 -11.58 15.18 -30.71
N ILE A 554 -11.16 14.22 -31.54
CA ILE A 554 -11.81 13.89 -32.82
C ILE A 554 -12.43 12.49 -32.73
N ARG A 555 -11.76 11.59 -32.05
CA ARG A 555 -12.09 10.17 -31.88
C ARG A 555 -11.87 9.75 -30.43
N TYR A 556 -12.29 8.55 -30.15
CA TYR A 556 -12.01 7.88 -28.91
C TYR A 556 -11.07 6.68 -29.21
N GLU A 557 -9.79 6.97 -29.32
CA GLU A 557 -8.77 6.01 -29.73
C GLU A 557 -7.70 5.81 -28.64
N LEU A 558 -7.37 4.56 -28.36
CA LEU A 558 -6.25 4.20 -27.50
C LEU A 558 -5.02 3.92 -28.35
N ALA A 559 -3.96 4.66 -28.12
CA ALA A 559 -2.69 4.51 -28.83
C ALA A 559 -1.48 4.75 -27.89
N ASN A 560 -0.29 4.31 -28.33
CA ASN A 560 0.94 4.72 -27.67
C ASN A 560 1.44 6.04 -28.27
N LEU A 561 1.81 6.99 -27.42
CA LEU A 561 2.52 8.19 -27.86
C LEU A 561 3.94 7.82 -28.31
N SER A 562 4.43 8.50 -29.33
CA SER A 562 5.76 8.29 -29.90
C SER A 562 6.89 8.75 -28.96
N GLU A 563 6.66 9.83 -28.23
CA GLU A 563 7.61 10.43 -27.31
C GLU A 563 7.37 10.00 -25.87
N PRO A 564 8.42 9.84 -25.06
CA PRO A 564 8.28 9.48 -23.66
C PRO A 564 7.58 10.58 -22.84
N SER A 565 6.72 10.17 -21.91
CA SER A 565 6.25 11.03 -20.82
C SER A 565 7.33 11.15 -19.74
N VAL A 566 7.40 12.31 -19.10
CA VAL A 566 8.42 12.62 -18.07
C VAL A 566 7.77 13.30 -16.89
N ASN A 567 8.07 12.80 -15.68
CA ASN A 567 7.68 13.40 -14.41
C ASN A 567 8.95 13.71 -13.61
N ALA A 568 9.02 14.89 -13.00
CA ALA A 568 10.08 15.25 -12.08
C ALA A 568 9.57 16.23 -11.04
N GLY A 569 10.14 16.21 -9.85
CA GLY A 569 9.67 17.10 -8.80
C GLY A 569 10.41 17.00 -7.49
N VAL A 570 9.84 17.70 -6.51
CA VAL A 570 10.32 17.80 -5.13
C VAL A 570 9.15 17.57 -4.19
N GLU A 571 9.35 16.78 -3.17
CA GLU A 571 8.42 16.63 -2.05
C GLU A 571 9.12 17.07 -0.75
N LEU A 572 8.39 17.80 0.07
CA LEU A 572 8.78 18.15 1.43
C LEU A 572 7.77 17.54 2.40
N LEU A 573 8.27 16.89 3.43
CA LEU A 573 7.46 16.36 4.53
C LEU A 573 8.08 16.82 5.84
N ALA A 574 7.28 17.47 6.68
CA ALA A 574 7.67 17.86 8.03
C ALA A 574 6.65 17.31 9.02
N THR A 575 7.11 16.59 10.02
CA THR A 575 6.29 16.06 11.10
C THR A 575 6.84 16.50 12.44
N LEU A 576 5.98 17.05 13.30
CA LEU A 576 6.29 17.48 14.65
C LEU A 576 5.29 16.84 15.61
N ARG A 577 5.77 16.13 16.62
CA ARG A 577 4.92 15.41 17.60
C ARG A 577 5.24 15.77 19.06
N PRO A 578 5.19 17.06 19.48
CA PRO A 578 5.31 17.40 20.88
C PRO A 578 3.95 17.12 21.58
N ARG A 579 3.86 16.02 22.34
CA ARG A 579 2.62 15.67 23.05
C ARG A 579 2.09 16.85 23.88
N PRO A 580 0.79 17.15 23.84
CA PRO A 580 -0.34 16.41 23.22
C PRO A 580 -0.64 16.82 21.77
N PHE A 581 0.27 17.51 21.09
CA PHE A 581 0.07 17.98 19.73
C PHE A 581 0.86 17.14 18.72
N SER A 582 0.30 16.99 17.52
CA SER A 582 1.03 16.55 16.34
C SER A 582 0.70 17.45 15.16
N VAL A 583 1.69 17.75 14.33
CA VAL A 583 1.53 18.54 13.11
C VAL A 583 2.31 17.86 12.00
N THR A 584 1.64 17.59 10.89
CA THR A 584 2.25 17.10 9.66
C THR A 584 2.00 18.11 8.54
N ALA A 585 3.06 18.54 7.88
CA ALA A 585 3.00 19.43 6.72
C ALA A 585 3.65 18.77 5.52
N THR A 586 2.99 18.84 4.37
CA THR A 586 3.45 18.29 3.10
C THR A 586 3.45 19.37 2.03
N TYR A 587 4.44 19.35 1.15
CA TYR A 587 4.45 20.14 -0.07
C TYR A 587 4.97 19.29 -1.21
N SER A 588 4.34 19.40 -2.38
CA SER A 588 4.77 18.70 -3.57
C SER A 588 4.79 19.65 -4.76
N TYR A 589 5.93 19.68 -5.46
CA TYR A 589 6.07 20.26 -6.78
C TYR A 589 6.26 19.15 -7.78
N VAL A 590 5.35 19.05 -8.75
CA VAL A 590 5.37 18.01 -9.79
C VAL A 590 5.33 18.65 -11.17
N ARG A 591 6.31 18.34 -12.00
CA ARG A 591 6.31 18.70 -13.41
C ARG A 591 6.13 17.43 -14.23
N SER A 592 4.89 17.14 -14.61
CA SER A 592 4.51 16.00 -15.44
C SER A 592 4.21 16.45 -16.85
N ARG A 593 4.83 15.84 -17.87
CA ARG A 593 4.70 16.24 -19.27
C ARG A 593 4.58 15.04 -20.20
N GLU A 594 3.74 15.19 -21.20
CA GLU A 594 3.57 14.26 -22.32
C GLU A 594 3.62 15.03 -23.64
N THR A 595 4.03 14.37 -24.72
CA THR A 595 4.03 14.92 -26.08
C THR A 595 2.85 14.29 -26.81
N ILE A 596 1.83 15.09 -27.12
CA ILE A 596 0.64 14.64 -27.85
C ILE A 596 0.97 14.42 -29.34
N GLU A 597 0.04 13.84 -30.11
CA GLU A 597 0.27 13.48 -31.53
C GLU A 597 0.65 14.67 -32.43
N THR A 598 0.22 15.87 -32.09
CA THR A 598 0.63 17.11 -32.79
C THR A 598 2.09 17.51 -32.60
N GLY A 599 2.87 16.76 -31.80
CA GLY A 599 4.25 17.07 -31.45
C GLY A 599 4.41 18.13 -30.34
N GLN A 600 3.31 18.67 -29.81
CA GLN A 600 3.36 19.60 -28.69
C GLN A 600 3.61 18.88 -27.37
N ARG A 601 4.53 19.43 -26.58
CA ARG A 601 4.82 18.93 -25.24
C ARG A 601 4.03 19.71 -24.19
N LEU A 602 3.01 19.08 -23.64
CA LEU A 602 2.06 19.67 -22.71
C LEU A 602 2.20 19.09 -21.29
N ASP A 603 1.69 19.81 -20.30
CA ASP A 603 1.53 19.25 -18.95
C ASP A 603 0.47 18.14 -18.98
N THR A 604 0.69 17.05 -18.25
CA THR A 604 -0.27 15.95 -18.12
C THR A 604 -1.57 16.46 -17.50
N PRO A 605 -2.74 16.14 -18.07
CA PRO A 605 -4.02 16.61 -17.54
C PRO A 605 -4.25 16.24 -16.09
N LEU A 606 -4.99 17.09 -15.37
CA LEU A 606 -5.40 16.89 -13.98
C LEU A 606 -4.22 16.61 -13.03
N THR A 607 -3.05 17.17 -13.33
CA THR A 607 -1.85 17.04 -12.49
C THR A 607 -1.40 18.43 -12.06
N PRO A 608 -1.70 18.87 -10.81
CA PRO A 608 -1.31 20.17 -10.32
C PRO A 608 0.20 20.25 -10.15
N ARG A 609 0.79 21.42 -10.52
CA ARG A 609 2.23 21.62 -10.30
C ARG A 609 2.58 21.80 -8.83
N HIS A 610 1.71 22.40 -8.06
CA HIS A 610 1.90 22.68 -6.64
C HIS A 610 0.75 22.12 -5.83
N SER A 611 1.06 21.40 -4.78
CA SER A 611 0.12 20.93 -3.76
C SER A 611 0.75 21.14 -2.39
N PHE A 612 -0.05 21.55 -1.42
CA PHE A 612 0.36 21.73 -0.04
C PHE A 612 -0.70 21.17 0.88
N GLY A 613 -0.30 20.52 1.95
CA GLY A 613 -1.20 20.03 3.00
C GLY A 613 -0.61 20.30 4.38
N ILE A 614 -1.45 20.62 5.33
CA ILE A 614 -1.09 20.70 6.73
C ILE A 614 -2.23 20.09 7.57
N VAL A 615 -1.87 19.19 8.47
CA VAL A 615 -2.77 18.54 9.42
C VAL A 615 -2.21 18.79 10.80
N GLY A 616 -3.03 19.36 11.68
CA GLY A 616 -2.73 19.60 13.09
C GLY A 616 -3.70 18.81 13.96
N MET A 617 -3.18 18.07 14.92
CA MET A 617 -3.96 17.28 15.87
C MET A 617 -3.60 17.63 17.29
N TRP A 618 -4.63 17.79 18.11
CA TRP A 618 -4.53 17.75 19.56
C TRP A 618 -5.20 16.48 20.06
N GLU A 619 -4.49 15.70 20.85
CA GLU A 619 -5.03 14.45 21.41
C GLU A 619 -4.72 14.35 22.89
N LYS A 620 -5.76 14.14 23.67
CA LYS A 620 -5.67 13.67 25.04
C LYS A 620 -6.15 12.22 25.08
N GLU A 621 -5.21 11.32 25.22
CA GLU A 621 -5.43 9.88 25.20
C GLU A 621 -6.65 9.50 26.04
N ASP A 622 -7.52 8.65 25.49
CA ASP A 622 -8.77 8.15 26.09
C ASP A 622 -9.82 9.22 26.47
N VAL A 623 -9.64 10.49 26.12
CA VAL A 623 -10.57 11.56 26.45
C VAL A 623 -11.17 12.23 25.22
N ALA A 624 -10.33 12.83 24.39
CA ALA A 624 -10.80 13.61 23.24
C ALA A 624 -9.69 13.83 22.21
N ARG A 625 -10.10 14.07 20.97
CA ARG A 625 -9.25 14.40 19.83
C ARG A 625 -9.85 15.58 19.07
N ILE A 626 -9.02 16.51 18.63
CA ILE A 626 -9.40 17.63 17.77
C ILE A 626 -8.39 17.71 16.63
N GLY A 627 -8.87 17.58 15.41
CA GLY A 627 -8.08 17.68 14.18
C GLY A 627 -8.47 18.92 13.37
N LEU A 628 -7.49 19.55 12.75
CA LEU A 628 -7.66 20.62 11.77
C LEU A 628 -6.76 20.32 10.57
N GLU A 629 -7.30 20.49 9.38
CA GLU A 629 -6.58 20.26 8.14
C GLU A 629 -6.80 21.36 7.11
N CYS A 630 -5.79 21.59 6.29
CA CYS A 630 -5.85 22.55 5.20
C CYS A 630 -5.05 22.01 4.02
N TYR A 631 -5.70 21.93 2.85
CA TYR A 631 -5.09 21.46 1.62
C TYR A 631 -5.23 22.50 0.52
N TYR A 632 -4.12 22.84 -0.13
CA TYR A 632 -4.06 23.69 -1.32
C TYR A 632 -3.77 22.83 -2.54
N THR A 633 -4.53 23.02 -3.60
CA THR A 633 -4.30 22.47 -4.94
C THR A 633 -4.11 23.60 -5.93
N GLY A 634 -2.98 23.62 -6.61
CA GLY A 634 -2.67 24.58 -7.66
C GLY A 634 -3.45 24.29 -8.95
N TRP A 635 -3.32 25.18 -9.94
CA TRP A 635 -3.95 25.00 -11.23
C TRP A 635 -3.47 23.72 -11.96
N GLN A 636 -4.34 23.16 -12.78
CA GLN A 636 -4.14 21.95 -13.57
C GLN A 636 -4.51 22.20 -15.02
N ARG A 637 -3.81 21.58 -15.98
CA ARG A 637 -4.25 21.54 -17.38
C ARG A 637 -5.52 20.68 -17.46
N LEU A 638 -6.49 21.16 -18.19
CA LEU A 638 -7.70 20.41 -18.52
C LEU A 638 -7.65 19.97 -19.98
N GLU A 639 -8.27 18.84 -20.28
CA GLU A 639 -8.33 18.25 -21.59
C GLU A 639 -9.79 18.10 -22.03
N VAL A 640 -10.05 18.43 -23.30
CA VAL A 640 -11.42 18.36 -23.87
C VAL A 640 -12.47 19.04 -22.99
N ASN A 641 -12.08 20.13 -22.31
CA ASN A 641 -12.99 20.92 -21.48
C ASN A 641 -13.46 22.14 -22.28
N PRO A 642 -14.78 22.30 -22.56
CA PRO A 642 -15.27 23.38 -23.39
C PRO A 642 -15.31 24.74 -22.69
N TYR A 643 -15.12 24.78 -21.37
CA TYR A 643 -15.25 26.00 -20.57
C TYR A 643 -13.90 26.67 -20.31
N ARG A 644 -12.84 25.89 -20.14
CA ARG A 644 -11.49 26.41 -19.83
C ARG A 644 -10.36 25.42 -20.14
N LEU A 645 -9.15 25.95 -20.33
CA LEU A 645 -7.93 25.15 -20.57
C LEU A 645 -7.20 24.79 -19.27
N ARG A 646 -7.47 25.53 -18.18
CA ARG A 646 -6.83 25.32 -16.87
C ARG A 646 -7.85 25.49 -15.75
N SER A 647 -7.72 24.65 -14.73
CA SER A 647 -8.53 24.76 -13.50
C SER A 647 -8.14 26.01 -12.70
N GLU A 648 -8.99 26.43 -11.79
CA GLU A 648 -8.64 27.36 -10.74
C GLU A 648 -7.89 26.65 -9.59
N PRO A 649 -6.98 27.32 -8.89
CA PRO A 649 -6.45 26.81 -7.64
C PRO A 649 -7.51 26.91 -6.54
N TYR A 650 -7.44 26.00 -5.56
CA TYR A 650 -8.40 26.00 -4.45
C TYR A 650 -7.78 25.55 -3.13
N VAL A 651 -8.46 25.90 -2.03
CA VAL A 651 -8.10 25.51 -0.66
C VAL A 651 -9.28 24.79 -0.02
N LEU A 652 -9.01 23.62 0.54
CA LEU A 652 -9.94 22.86 1.37
C LEU A 652 -9.53 22.99 2.83
N ILE A 653 -10.51 23.16 3.71
CA ILE A 653 -10.31 23.17 5.16
C ILE A 653 -11.25 22.14 5.76
N GLY A 654 -10.72 21.29 6.63
CA GLY A 654 -11.47 20.29 7.39
C GLY A 654 -11.25 20.44 8.89
N ALA A 655 -12.19 19.92 9.68
CA ALA A 655 -12.11 19.88 11.13
C ALA A 655 -12.81 18.65 11.69
N LEU A 656 -12.15 17.97 12.63
CA LEU A 656 -12.64 16.79 13.31
C LEU A 656 -12.65 17.02 14.82
N VAL A 657 -13.73 16.61 15.50
CA VAL A 657 -13.80 16.53 16.96
C VAL A 657 -14.30 15.15 17.34
N GLU A 658 -13.58 14.48 18.24
CA GLU A 658 -13.98 13.21 18.86
C GLU A 658 -13.97 13.35 20.38
N ARG A 659 -14.96 12.79 21.04
CA ARG A 659 -15.03 12.68 22.49
C ARG A 659 -15.37 11.26 22.93
N ARG A 660 -14.61 10.71 23.89
CA ARG A 660 -14.83 9.38 24.46
C ARG A 660 -15.69 9.47 25.75
N PHE A 661 -16.66 8.55 25.83
CA PHE A 661 -17.53 8.33 27.00
C PHE A 661 -17.59 6.82 27.30
N GLY A 662 -16.61 6.31 28.06
CA GLY A 662 -16.49 4.87 28.31
C GLY A 662 -16.28 4.07 27.00
N HIS A 663 -17.25 3.24 26.64
CA HIS A 663 -17.24 2.45 25.41
C HIS A 663 -17.70 3.21 24.17
N PHE A 664 -18.21 4.42 24.30
CA PHE A 664 -18.71 5.23 23.22
C PHE A 664 -17.68 6.30 22.83
N ARG A 665 -17.41 6.44 21.55
CA ARG A 665 -16.72 7.59 20.97
C ARG A 665 -17.69 8.31 20.04
N LEU A 666 -18.03 9.54 20.37
CA LEU A 666 -18.85 10.40 19.53
C LEU A 666 -17.93 11.28 18.70
N PHE A 667 -18.21 11.41 17.42
CA PHE A 667 -17.43 12.28 16.53
C PHE A 667 -18.31 13.16 15.68
N LEU A 668 -17.76 14.30 15.31
CA LEU A 668 -18.30 15.25 14.34
C LEU A 668 -17.14 15.68 13.44
N ASN A 669 -17.31 15.57 12.15
CA ASN A 669 -16.33 15.95 11.15
C ASN A 669 -16.96 16.91 10.13
N GLY A 670 -16.23 17.92 9.73
CA GLY A 670 -16.59 18.86 8.66
C GLY A 670 -15.52 18.89 7.59
N GLU A 671 -15.87 18.48 6.40
CA GLU A 671 -15.02 18.47 5.21
C GLU A 671 -15.32 19.69 4.36
N ASN A 672 -14.29 20.18 3.65
CA ASN A 672 -14.44 21.25 2.69
C ASN A 672 -15.26 22.44 3.26
N LEU A 673 -14.90 22.91 4.47
CA LEU A 673 -15.59 24.00 5.15
C LEU A 673 -15.56 25.32 4.35
N THR A 674 -14.59 25.47 3.43
CA THR A 674 -14.50 26.55 2.45
C THR A 674 -15.59 26.48 1.38
N ASN A 675 -16.31 25.35 1.30
CA ASN A 675 -17.36 25.09 0.32
C ASN A 675 -16.90 25.29 -1.14
N VAL A 676 -15.69 24.81 -1.45
CA VAL A 676 -15.18 24.74 -2.83
C VAL A 676 -16.01 23.76 -3.63
N ARG A 677 -16.44 24.17 -4.81
CA ARG A 677 -17.11 23.29 -5.79
C ARG A 677 -16.70 23.70 -7.19
N GLN A 678 -16.46 22.72 -8.06
CA GLN A 678 -16.21 22.99 -9.48
C GLN A 678 -17.38 23.77 -10.10
N SER A 679 -18.61 23.39 -9.76
CA SER A 679 -19.83 23.98 -10.31
C SER A 679 -20.03 25.46 -9.99
N LYS A 680 -19.26 26.05 -9.07
CA LYS A 680 -19.21 27.52 -8.88
C LYS A 680 -18.41 28.25 -9.96
N SER A 681 -17.52 27.55 -10.63
CA SER A 681 -16.66 28.10 -11.69
C SER A 681 -17.12 27.64 -13.07
N ASP A 682 -17.39 26.34 -13.23
CA ASP A 682 -17.81 25.72 -14.49
C ASP A 682 -18.83 24.62 -14.22
N PRO A 683 -19.84 24.43 -15.11
CA PRO A 683 -20.72 23.30 -15.05
C PRO A 683 -19.98 21.97 -15.16
N LEU A 684 -20.43 20.95 -14.44
CA LEU A 684 -19.99 19.57 -14.66
C LEU A 684 -20.60 19.03 -15.96
N LEU A 685 -21.86 19.35 -16.20
CA LEU A 685 -22.62 18.93 -17.37
C LEU A 685 -22.19 19.71 -18.62
N ARG A 686 -21.96 19.01 -19.72
CA ARG A 686 -21.63 19.59 -21.03
C ARG A 686 -22.90 20.01 -21.76
N LEU A 687 -22.81 21.05 -22.59
CA LEU A 687 -23.87 21.48 -23.47
C LEU A 687 -24.21 20.45 -24.55
N SER A 688 -23.27 19.61 -24.93
CA SER A 688 -23.42 18.51 -25.87
C SER A 688 -22.56 17.32 -25.43
N GLN A 689 -22.90 16.13 -25.91
CA GLN A 689 -22.12 14.93 -25.66
C GLN A 689 -20.68 15.08 -26.16
N GLY A 690 -19.71 14.69 -25.36
CA GLY A 690 -18.29 14.69 -25.74
C GLY A 690 -17.97 13.64 -26.78
N PRO A 691 -16.81 13.73 -27.46
CA PRO A 691 -16.38 12.73 -28.44
C PRO A 691 -16.22 11.34 -27.83
N ASP A 692 -15.85 11.26 -26.54
CA ASP A 692 -15.80 10.03 -25.74
C ASP A 692 -17.18 9.51 -25.28
N GLY A 693 -18.25 10.21 -25.65
CA GLY A 693 -19.63 9.84 -25.29
C GLY A 693 -20.09 10.26 -23.91
N ARG A 694 -19.25 10.96 -23.13
CA ARG A 694 -19.64 11.48 -21.82
C ARG A 694 -20.43 12.78 -21.94
N TRP A 695 -21.36 12.95 -21.01
CA TRP A 695 -22.11 14.19 -20.81
C TRP A 695 -21.41 15.13 -19.80
N THR A 696 -20.33 14.67 -19.15
CA THR A 696 -19.61 15.45 -18.15
C THR A 696 -18.23 15.85 -18.65
N VAL A 697 -17.70 16.95 -18.11
CA VAL A 697 -16.29 17.26 -18.14
C VAL A 697 -15.57 16.48 -17.03
N ASP A 698 -14.23 16.48 -17.05
CA ASP A 698 -13.45 15.88 -15.96
C ASP A 698 -13.59 16.70 -14.66
N ALA A 699 -13.70 16.03 -13.52
CA ALA A 699 -13.72 16.71 -12.23
C ALA A 699 -12.30 17.14 -11.84
N TRP A 700 -12.07 18.45 -11.78
CA TRP A 700 -10.80 19.04 -11.37
C TRP A 700 -10.80 19.63 -9.96
N ALA A 701 -11.98 19.80 -9.35
CA ALA A 701 -12.20 20.20 -7.97
C ALA A 701 -13.35 19.37 -7.35
N PRO A 702 -13.56 19.42 -6.02
CA PRO A 702 -14.70 18.77 -5.38
C PRO A 702 -16.05 19.14 -6.01
N LEU A 703 -16.95 18.18 -6.04
CA LEU A 703 -18.32 18.38 -6.53
C LEU A 703 -19.33 18.51 -5.38
N ASP A 704 -19.03 17.85 -4.24
CA ASP A 704 -19.87 17.73 -3.05
C ASP A 704 -20.04 19.03 -2.26
N GLY A 705 -19.08 19.96 -2.36
CA GLY A 705 -19.05 21.17 -1.54
C GLY A 705 -18.77 20.85 -0.06
N ARG A 706 -19.37 21.64 0.83
CA ARG A 706 -19.26 21.40 2.27
C ARG A 706 -20.03 20.16 2.68
N VAL A 707 -19.35 19.26 3.39
CA VAL A 707 -19.96 18.05 3.96
C VAL A 707 -19.73 18.07 5.48
N VAL A 708 -20.75 17.74 6.23
CA VAL A 708 -20.64 17.48 7.67
C VAL A 708 -21.12 16.06 7.90
N ASN A 709 -20.34 15.27 8.59
CA ASN A 709 -20.72 13.94 9.02
C ASN A 709 -20.45 13.75 10.50
N GLY A 710 -21.20 12.86 11.11
CA GLY A 710 -21.03 12.55 12.51
C GLY A 710 -21.58 11.18 12.83
N GLY A 711 -21.14 10.65 13.95
CA GLY A 711 -21.52 9.30 14.31
C GLY A 711 -21.03 8.85 15.66
N VAL A 712 -21.18 7.56 15.88
CA VAL A 712 -20.75 6.88 17.09
C VAL A 712 -19.88 5.68 16.73
N ARG A 713 -18.80 5.52 17.48
CA ARG A 713 -17.96 4.33 17.45
C ARG A 713 -18.05 3.63 18.81
N LEU A 714 -18.52 2.41 18.82
CA LEU A 714 -18.64 1.53 19.96
C LEU A 714 -17.42 0.64 20.06
N ILE A 715 -16.75 0.56 21.20
CA ILE A 715 -15.54 -0.25 21.41
C ILE A 715 -15.68 -1.03 22.73
N PHE A 716 -15.60 -2.37 22.67
CA PHE A 716 -15.71 -3.28 23.79
C PHE A 716 -14.53 -4.25 23.86
#